data_1eb037ece22a2559fbbc5f1580ac1cd5
#
_entry.id   1eb037ece22a2559fbbc5f1580ac1cd5
#
_cell.length_a   1.000
_cell.length_b   1.000
_cell.length_c   1.000
_cell.angle_alpha   90.00
_cell.angle_beta   90.00
_cell.angle_gamma   90.00
#
_symmetry.space_group_name_H-M   'P 1'
#
loop_
_entity.id
_entity.type
_entity.pdbx_description
1 polymer ?
#
loop_
_entity_poly.entity_id
_entity_poly.type
_entity_poly.pdbx_seq_one_letter_code
_entity_poly.pdbx_strand_id
1 'polypeptide(L)'
;MRTEQPKVIHLKDYQAADYLIDETHLKFELFEDHSLVHAELKLRRNPERGAGLPPLLLHGQQLELLALELDGQALGADDYQLDDEQLGVQPRQAEFVLRSTVRIHPESNTALEGLYKSGKMFCTQCEAEGFRKITYYLDRPDVMSRFTTTVSAEQQRYPVLLSNGNPVASGSEGNGRHWATWEDPFKKPAYLFALVAGDLWCVEDSFRTMSQRDVALRIYVEPENIDKVQHAMDSLKKSMRWDEEVYGREYDLDIFMIVAVNDFNMGAMENKGLNIFNSSCVLARAETATDAAHQRVEGVVAHEYFHNWSGNRVTCRDWFQLSLKEGFTVFRDSEFSADMNSRTVKRVEDVAFLRTNQFAEDAGPMAHPVRPDSFIEISNFYTLTVYEKGSEVVRMIHTLLGAEGFRKGSDLYFQRHDGQAVTCDDFVKAMEDANGVDLTQFKRWYSQSGTPRLAVEGEYDAAARRYTLTVRQSCPPTPGQPSKEPFVIPLELGLLDGQGHELPLRLEGEAVAQGGNRVLAVTEAEQRFVFVEVPEQPLPSLLRGFSAPVKLSFPYSRDQLLFLMQHDSDGFNRWEAGQQLSVQVLQELIGQHQRGEQLVLDPRLIEAYRTLLADEALDQAMVAEMLSLPSEAYLTEISEVADVDAIHASREFARQRIGEALFEPLWQRYQANRKISRDTAYLAEASHIARRSLQNIALSYLSLSGREEILAACLEQYEGCDNMTERLTALAVLVNSGFEAEKGKALAMFADYFKDDPLVMDQWFSVQAGSPLPGGLERVQALMQHPAFTLKNPNKVRALIGAFANQNLVNFHRPDGAGYRFLADQVIVLNALNPQIASRLLVPLTRWRKYDEARQALMRGELERILASGELSSDVYEVVSKSLA
;
A
#
# COMPACT_ATOMS: atom_id res chain seq x y z
N MET A 1 -3.65 -22.79 -28.14
CA MET A 1 -3.07 -21.50 -28.59
C MET A 1 -4.16 -20.45 -28.46
N ARG A 2 -4.10 -19.56 -27.48
CA ARG A 2 -4.96 -18.38 -27.46
C ARG A 2 -4.53 -17.48 -28.61
N THR A 3 -5.30 -17.51 -29.72
CA THR A 3 -5.09 -16.65 -30.88
C THR A 3 -5.78 -15.31 -30.79
N GLU A 4 -6.53 -15.06 -29.69
CA GLU A 4 -7.25 -13.82 -29.45
C GLU A 4 -6.54 -13.00 -28.37
N GLN A 5 -6.41 -11.67 -28.61
CA GLN A 5 -5.93 -10.74 -27.61
C GLN A 5 -6.89 -10.73 -26.40
N PRO A 6 -6.36 -10.58 -25.16
CA PRO A 6 -7.20 -10.49 -23.98
C PRO A 6 -8.26 -9.41 -24.11
N LYS A 7 -9.48 -9.71 -23.68
CA LYS A 7 -10.63 -8.80 -23.80
C LYS A 7 -10.54 -7.67 -22.80
N VAL A 8 -10.75 -6.42 -23.25
CA VAL A 8 -10.91 -5.27 -22.39
C VAL A 8 -12.33 -5.23 -21.80
N ILE A 9 -12.43 -5.04 -20.51
CA ILE A 9 -13.69 -4.89 -19.76
C ILE A 9 -13.89 -3.40 -19.48
N HIS A 10 -15.12 -2.90 -19.71
CA HIS A 10 -15.45 -1.48 -19.54
C HIS A 10 -16.56 -1.28 -18.50
N LEU A 11 -16.42 -0.24 -17.67
CA LEU A 11 -17.42 0.16 -16.67
C LEU A 11 -18.79 0.43 -17.30
N LYS A 12 -18.83 1.07 -18.46
CA LYS A 12 -20.07 1.38 -19.18
C LYS A 12 -20.90 0.16 -19.58
N ASP A 13 -20.27 -1.02 -19.64
CA ASP A 13 -20.89 -2.29 -20.02
C ASP A 13 -21.40 -3.08 -18.81
N TYR A 14 -21.29 -2.52 -17.59
CA TYR A 14 -21.79 -3.15 -16.39
C TYR A 14 -23.29 -3.45 -16.50
N GLN A 15 -23.67 -4.66 -16.16
CA GLN A 15 -25.04 -5.09 -15.99
C GLN A 15 -25.19 -5.91 -14.71
N ALA A 16 -26.29 -5.73 -14.00
CA ALA A 16 -26.61 -6.57 -12.85
C ALA A 16 -26.67 -8.05 -13.26
N ALA A 17 -26.35 -8.94 -12.34
CA ALA A 17 -26.37 -10.37 -12.60
C ALA A 17 -27.79 -10.87 -12.95
N ASP A 18 -27.89 -11.81 -13.89
CA ASP A 18 -29.17 -12.41 -14.27
C ASP A 18 -29.77 -13.29 -13.17
N TYR A 19 -28.92 -13.86 -12.33
CA TYR A 19 -29.29 -14.69 -11.18
C TYR A 19 -28.58 -14.24 -9.94
N LEU A 20 -29.15 -14.53 -8.77
CA LEU A 20 -28.60 -14.28 -7.46
C LEU A 20 -28.47 -15.61 -6.71
N ILE A 21 -27.52 -15.67 -5.78
CA ILE A 21 -27.30 -16.86 -4.93
C ILE A 21 -27.67 -16.45 -3.49
N ASP A 22 -28.69 -17.08 -2.92
CA ASP A 22 -29.13 -16.78 -1.54
C ASP A 22 -28.33 -17.57 -0.50
N GLU A 23 -28.05 -18.83 -0.79
CA GLU A 23 -27.27 -19.71 0.09
C GLU A 23 -26.22 -20.50 -0.71
N THR A 24 -25.04 -20.62 -0.12
CA THR A 24 -23.90 -21.37 -0.64
C THR A 24 -23.46 -22.37 0.43
N HIS A 25 -23.59 -23.67 0.15
CA HIS A 25 -23.10 -24.74 1.00
C HIS A 25 -21.92 -25.40 0.31
N LEU A 26 -20.76 -25.40 0.98
CA LEU A 26 -19.52 -25.98 0.49
C LEU A 26 -19.05 -27.11 1.40
N LYS A 27 -18.58 -28.19 0.82
CA LYS A 27 -17.82 -29.23 1.53
C LYS A 27 -16.50 -29.45 0.79
N PHE A 28 -15.39 -29.24 1.51
CA PHE A 28 -14.04 -29.51 1.05
C PHE A 28 -13.54 -30.84 1.63
N GLU A 29 -13.05 -31.72 0.76
CA GLU A 29 -12.28 -32.90 1.15
C GLU A 29 -10.84 -32.69 0.70
N LEU A 30 -9.94 -32.36 1.64
CA LEU A 30 -8.56 -32.05 1.38
C LEU A 30 -7.69 -33.31 1.43
N PHE A 31 -6.91 -33.52 0.35
CA PHE A 31 -5.93 -34.60 0.22
C PHE A 31 -4.58 -34.02 -0.24
N GLU A 32 -3.51 -34.81 -0.15
CA GLU A 32 -2.16 -34.32 -0.47
C GLU A 32 -1.92 -34.06 -1.97
N ASP A 33 -2.60 -34.82 -2.83
CA ASP A 33 -2.42 -34.79 -4.29
C ASP A 33 -3.60 -34.14 -5.06
N HIS A 34 -4.68 -33.81 -4.35
CA HIS A 34 -5.85 -33.13 -4.90
C HIS A 34 -6.78 -32.66 -3.79
N SER A 35 -7.81 -31.92 -4.13
CA SER A 35 -8.94 -31.62 -3.24
C SER A 35 -10.24 -31.73 -4.02
N LEU A 36 -11.30 -32.19 -3.33
CA LEU A 36 -12.65 -32.24 -3.87
C LEU A 36 -13.47 -31.13 -3.25
N VAL A 37 -14.21 -30.41 -4.09
CA VAL A 37 -15.12 -29.34 -3.65
C VAL A 37 -16.54 -29.71 -4.08
N HIS A 38 -17.41 -29.93 -3.11
CA HIS A 38 -18.84 -30.13 -3.32
C HIS A 38 -19.55 -28.81 -3.01
N ALA A 39 -20.26 -28.28 -3.99
CA ALA A 39 -21.02 -27.04 -3.84
C ALA A 39 -22.51 -27.28 -4.06
N GLU A 40 -23.33 -26.73 -3.18
CA GLU A 40 -24.78 -26.62 -3.35
C GLU A 40 -25.14 -25.14 -3.33
N LEU A 41 -25.70 -24.65 -4.45
CA LEU A 41 -26.08 -23.27 -4.63
C LEU A 41 -27.60 -23.17 -4.74
N LYS A 42 -28.22 -22.33 -3.88
CA LYS A 42 -29.65 -21.95 -4.00
C LYS A 42 -29.73 -20.65 -4.77
N LEU A 43 -30.19 -20.74 -6.00
CA LEU A 43 -30.23 -19.61 -6.93
C LEU A 43 -31.68 -19.17 -7.18
N ARG A 44 -31.83 -17.90 -7.52
CA ARG A 44 -33.08 -17.33 -8.00
C ARG A 44 -32.79 -16.33 -9.12
N ARG A 45 -33.82 -16.17 -9.98
CA ARG A 45 -33.78 -15.12 -11.00
C ARG A 45 -33.71 -13.74 -10.34
N ASN A 46 -32.85 -12.87 -10.84
CA ASN A 46 -32.77 -11.50 -10.37
C ASN A 46 -34.00 -10.70 -10.88
N PRO A 47 -34.86 -10.20 -9.99
CA PRO A 47 -36.08 -9.50 -10.40
C PRO A 47 -35.78 -8.21 -11.19
N GLU A 48 -34.65 -7.59 -11.02
CA GLU A 48 -34.26 -6.39 -11.78
C GLU A 48 -33.94 -6.69 -13.25
N ARG A 49 -33.75 -7.97 -13.62
CA ARG A 49 -33.38 -8.41 -14.97
C ARG A 49 -34.56 -8.98 -15.78
N GLY A 50 -35.81 -8.78 -15.29
CA GLY A 50 -37.01 -9.27 -15.94
C GLY A 50 -37.30 -10.75 -15.71
N ALA A 51 -38.44 -11.23 -16.23
CA ALA A 51 -38.99 -12.56 -15.93
C ALA A 51 -38.47 -13.71 -16.82
N GLY A 52 -37.69 -13.43 -17.87
CA GLY A 52 -37.12 -14.48 -18.73
C GLY A 52 -36.06 -15.33 -17.99
N LEU A 53 -35.91 -16.57 -18.46
CA LEU A 53 -34.89 -17.50 -17.91
C LEU A 53 -33.73 -17.66 -18.92
N PRO A 54 -32.77 -16.73 -18.97
CA PRO A 54 -31.57 -16.92 -19.80
C PRO A 54 -30.69 -18.03 -19.24
N PRO A 55 -29.75 -18.57 -20.01
CA PRO A 55 -28.77 -19.50 -19.47
C PRO A 55 -28.06 -18.93 -18.26
N LEU A 56 -27.89 -19.76 -17.22
CA LEU A 56 -26.99 -19.44 -16.10
C LEU A 56 -25.54 -19.64 -16.56
N LEU A 57 -24.73 -18.60 -16.50
CA LEU A 57 -23.32 -18.65 -16.84
C LEU A 57 -22.48 -18.48 -15.55
N LEU A 58 -21.82 -19.54 -15.12
CA LEU A 58 -20.94 -19.56 -13.96
C LEU A 58 -19.48 -19.43 -14.37
N HIS A 59 -18.71 -18.66 -13.64
CA HIS A 59 -17.27 -18.56 -13.81
C HIS A 59 -16.58 -19.80 -13.23
N GLY A 60 -15.54 -20.29 -13.90
CA GLY A 60 -14.71 -21.39 -13.43
C GLY A 60 -13.42 -21.47 -14.22
N GLN A 61 -12.31 -21.64 -13.52
CA GLN A 61 -10.97 -21.75 -14.13
C GLN A 61 -10.19 -22.89 -13.49
N GLN A 62 -9.51 -23.71 -14.31
CA GLN A 62 -8.67 -24.80 -13.85
C GLN A 62 -9.43 -25.80 -12.95
N LEU A 63 -10.68 -26.09 -13.29
CA LEU A 63 -11.55 -27.00 -12.56
C LEU A 63 -11.79 -28.28 -13.40
N GLU A 64 -11.73 -29.43 -12.75
CA GLU A 64 -12.19 -30.69 -13.34
C GLU A 64 -13.60 -30.99 -12.81
N LEU A 65 -14.62 -30.85 -13.66
CA LEU A 65 -16.01 -31.14 -13.30
C LEU A 65 -16.24 -32.65 -13.23
N LEU A 66 -16.60 -33.17 -12.05
CA LEU A 66 -16.83 -34.60 -11.82
C LEU A 66 -18.32 -34.94 -11.81
N ALA A 67 -19.17 -34.03 -11.31
CA ALA A 67 -20.62 -34.25 -11.27
C ALA A 67 -21.35 -32.90 -11.30
N LEU A 68 -22.52 -32.88 -11.92
CA LEU A 68 -23.40 -31.72 -11.98
C LEU A 68 -24.86 -32.20 -11.85
N GLU A 69 -25.64 -31.49 -11.03
CA GLU A 69 -27.03 -31.80 -10.76
C GLU A 69 -27.86 -30.51 -10.69
N LEU A 70 -29.01 -30.50 -11.36
CA LEU A 70 -29.99 -29.42 -11.32
C LEU A 70 -31.30 -29.93 -10.72
N ASP A 71 -31.75 -29.35 -9.61
CA ASP A 71 -33.01 -29.70 -8.88
C ASP A 71 -33.11 -31.21 -8.58
N GLY A 72 -31.99 -31.85 -8.17
CA GLY A 72 -31.94 -33.26 -7.84
C GLY A 72 -31.79 -34.20 -9.05
N GLN A 73 -31.66 -33.66 -10.27
CA GLN A 73 -31.46 -34.44 -11.47
C GLN A 73 -30.01 -34.29 -11.98
N ALA A 74 -29.31 -35.42 -12.12
CA ALA A 74 -27.97 -35.44 -12.70
C ALA A 74 -28.02 -34.96 -14.16
N LEU A 75 -27.08 -34.11 -14.53
CA LEU A 75 -26.89 -33.60 -15.89
C LEU A 75 -25.79 -34.39 -16.61
N GLY A 76 -26.05 -34.80 -17.86
CA GLY A 76 -25.06 -35.36 -18.74
C GLY A 76 -24.32 -34.29 -19.54
N ALA A 77 -23.26 -34.68 -20.25
CA ALA A 77 -22.43 -33.75 -21.03
C ALA A 77 -23.21 -32.94 -22.11
N ASP A 78 -24.34 -33.42 -22.55
CA ASP A 78 -25.20 -32.72 -23.54
C ASP A 78 -26.17 -31.73 -22.90
N ASP A 79 -26.28 -31.71 -21.56
CA ASP A 79 -27.21 -30.87 -20.81
C ASP A 79 -26.62 -29.53 -20.36
N TYR A 80 -25.33 -29.31 -20.56
CA TYR A 80 -24.60 -28.08 -20.18
C TYR A 80 -23.51 -27.72 -21.20
N GLN A 81 -23.06 -26.49 -21.16
CA GLN A 81 -21.94 -25.98 -21.92
C GLN A 81 -20.74 -25.74 -21.00
N LEU A 82 -19.57 -26.20 -21.39
CA LEU A 82 -18.36 -26.08 -20.60
C LEU A 82 -17.19 -25.67 -21.49
N ASP A 83 -16.50 -24.60 -21.10
CA ASP A 83 -15.20 -24.22 -21.64
C ASP A 83 -14.20 -23.96 -20.51
N ASP A 84 -13.04 -23.39 -20.82
CA ASP A 84 -11.95 -23.16 -19.86
C ASP A 84 -12.28 -22.06 -18.82
N GLU A 85 -13.31 -21.26 -19.02
CA GLU A 85 -13.67 -20.11 -18.18
C GLU A 85 -15.10 -20.13 -17.67
N GLN A 86 -15.99 -20.93 -18.26
CA GLN A 86 -17.41 -20.88 -17.94
C GLN A 86 -18.10 -22.26 -17.97
N LEU A 87 -19.11 -22.37 -17.09
CA LEU A 87 -20.11 -23.44 -17.12
C LEU A 87 -21.48 -22.80 -17.38
N GLY A 88 -22.12 -23.17 -18.50
CA GLY A 88 -23.45 -22.74 -18.90
C GLY A 88 -24.50 -23.82 -18.62
N VAL A 89 -25.57 -23.48 -17.87
CA VAL A 89 -26.69 -24.37 -17.53
C VAL A 89 -28.00 -23.66 -17.83
N GLN A 90 -28.99 -24.36 -18.42
CA GLN A 90 -30.31 -23.82 -18.67
C GLN A 90 -31.22 -24.09 -17.47
N PRO A 91 -31.60 -23.09 -16.67
CA PRO A 91 -32.56 -23.25 -15.58
C PRO A 91 -33.96 -23.58 -16.12
N ARG A 92 -34.71 -24.36 -15.36
CA ARG A 92 -36.08 -24.76 -15.71
C ARG A 92 -37.16 -23.90 -15.03
N GLN A 93 -36.77 -23.20 -13.96
CA GLN A 93 -37.64 -22.35 -13.13
C GLN A 93 -36.84 -21.17 -12.55
N ALA A 94 -37.55 -20.21 -11.99
CA ALA A 94 -36.95 -18.96 -11.47
C ALA A 94 -36.16 -19.19 -10.16
N GLU A 95 -36.49 -20.20 -9.39
CA GLU A 95 -35.76 -20.62 -8.18
C GLU A 95 -35.33 -22.07 -8.37
N PHE A 96 -34.07 -22.37 -8.15
CA PHE A 96 -33.53 -23.70 -8.38
C PHE A 96 -32.28 -23.96 -7.53
N VAL A 97 -31.90 -25.24 -7.43
CA VAL A 97 -30.70 -25.68 -6.72
C VAL A 97 -29.74 -26.31 -7.73
N LEU A 98 -28.50 -25.84 -7.75
CA LEU A 98 -27.43 -26.41 -8.53
C LEU A 98 -26.41 -27.06 -7.58
N ARG A 99 -26.07 -28.33 -7.83
CA ARG A 99 -25.00 -29.03 -7.14
C ARG A 99 -23.89 -29.38 -8.11
N SER A 100 -22.67 -29.14 -7.70
CA SER A 100 -21.48 -29.52 -8.48
C SER A 100 -20.43 -30.18 -7.59
N THR A 101 -19.66 -31.06 -8.17
CA THR A 101 -18.44 -31.61 -7.58
C THR A 101 -17.30 -31.37 -8.54
N VAL A 102 -16.26 -30.72 -8.06
CA VAL A 102 -15.04 -30.48 -8.83
C VAL A 102 -13.80 -31.01 -8.12
N ARG A 103 -12.78 -31.36 -8.93
CA ARG A 103 -11.43 -31.66 -8.43
C ARG A 103 -10.52 -30.49 -8.75
N ILE A 104 -9.69 -30.10 -7.78
CA ILE A 104 -8.67 -29.06 -7.92
C ILE A 104 -7.33 -29.56 -7.36
N HIS A 105 -6.24 -28.89 -7.69
CA HIS A 105 -4.87 -29.25 -7.34
C HIS A 105 -4.14 -28.12 -6.58
N PRO A 106 -4.47 -27.90 -5.28
CA PRO A 106 -3.81 -26.84 -4.48
C PRO A 106 -2.31 -27.04 -4.33
N GLU A 107 -1.83 -28.28 -4.34
CA GLU A 107 -0.42 -28.66 -4.18
C GLU A 107 0.47 -28.17 -5.33
N SER A 108 -0.09 -27.93 -6.50
CA SER A 108 0.62 -27.45 -7.70
C SER A 108 0.33 -25.96 -8.01
N ASN A 109 -0.47 -25.29 -7.20
CA ASN A 109 -0.88 -23.91 -7.40
C ASN A 109 0.25 -22.94 -6.96
N THR A 110 1.03 -22.44 -7.93
CA THR A 110 2.09 -21.46 -7.70
C THR A 110 1.65 -20.00 -7.89
N ALA A 111 0.48 -19.78 -8.50
CA ALA A 111 -0.09 -18.44 -8.68
C ALA A 111 -0.59 -17.83 -7.36
N LEU A 112 -0.83 -18.66 -6.35
CA LEU A 112 -1.32 -18.28 -5.02
C LEU A 112 -2.68 -17.56 -5.10
N GLU A 113 -3.54 -18.06 -5.98
CA GLU A 113 -4.92 -17.62 -6.17
C GLU A 113 -5.87 -18.81 -6.03
N GLY A 114 -7.02 -18.60 -5.39
CA GLY A 114 -7.91 -19.69 -5.02
C GLY A 114 -7.39 -20.46 -3.81
N LEU A 115 -7.55 -21.78 -3.81
CA LEU A 115 -7.01 -22.67 -2.77
C LEU A 115 -5.61 -23.14 -3.15
N TYR A 116 -4.65 -22.98 -2.24
CA TYR A 116 -3.26 -23.40 -2.45
C TYR A 116 -2.60 -23.86 -1.15
N LYS A 117 -1.36 -24.31 -1.23
CA LYS A 117 -0.56 -24.67 -0.07
C LYS A 117 0.55 -23.65 0.16
N SER A 118 0.65 -23.15 1.39
CA SER A 118 1.81 -22.42 1.91
C SER A 118 2.54 -23.32 2.91
N GLY A 119 3.71 -23.83 2.50
CA GLY A 119 4.39 -24.82 3.30
C GLY A 119 3.51 -26.08 3.53
N LYS A 120 3.16 -26.34 4.79
CA LYS A 120 2.33 -27.49 5.19
C LYS A 120 0.85 -27.19 5.35
N MET A 121 0.41 -25.92 5.19
CA MET A 121 -0.98 -25.55 5.37
C MET A 121 -1.68 -25.30 4.03
N PHE A 122 -3.00 -25.57 4.01
CA PHE A 122 -3.90 -25.07 2.97
C PHE A 122 -4.39 -23.69 3.36
N CYS A 123 -4.47 -22.79 2.42
CA CYS A 123 -5.03 -21.47 2.58
C CYS A 123 -5.63 -20.95 1.29
N THR A 124 -6.39 -19.86 1.37
CA THR A 124 -7.07 -19.27 0.21
C THR A 124 -6.67 -17.82 -0.02
N GLN A 125 -6.74 -17.39 -1.28
CA GLN A 125 -6.83 -15.99 -1.68
C GLN A 125 -7.86 -15.86 -2.81
N CYS A 126 -8.99 -15.21 -2.52
CA CYS A 126 -10.11 -15.13 -3.44
C CYS A 126 -10.27 -13.74 -4.09
N GLU A 127 -9.78 -12.67 -3.50
CA GLU A 127 -9.84 -11.33 -4.11
C GLU A 127 -8.76 -11.18 -5.19
N ALA A 128 -9.14 -10.71 -6.40
CA ALA A 128 -10.48 -10.26 -6.81
C ALA A 128 -11.32 -11.41 -7.38
N GLU A 129 -10.76 -12.32 -8.15
CA GLU A 129 -11.45 -13.34 -8.95
C GLU A 129 -10.86 -14.75 -8.75
N GLY A 130 -10.36 -15.04 -7.53
CA GLY A 130 -9.77 -16.32 -7.19
C GLY A 130 -10.77 -17.41 -6.82
N PHE A 131 -11.98 -17.07 -6.42
CA PHE A 131 -12.97 -18.08 -6.02
C PHE A 131 -13.39 -18.99 -7.17
N ARG A 132 -13.39 -18.49 -8.39
CA ARG A 132 -13.65 -19.29 -9.62
C ARG A 132 -12.61 -20.39 -9.89
N LYS A 133 -11.47 -20.37 -9.19
CA LYS A 133 -10.47 -21.46 -9.20
C LYS A 133 -10.72 -22.51 -8.12
N ILE A 134 -11.78 -22.34 -7.33
CA ILE A 134 -12.19 -23.28 -6.29
C ILE A 134 -13.39 -24.09 -6.73
N THR A 135 -14.42 -23.42 -7.24
CA THR A 135 -15.62 -24.05 -7.79
C THR A 135 -16.35 -23.12 -8.75
N TYR A 136 -17.28 -23.64 -9.56
CA TYR A 136 -18.12 -22.83 -10.44
C TYR A 136 -19.05 -21.93 -9.63
N TYR A 137 -19.06 -20.63 -9.92
CA TYR A 137 -19.76 -19.64 -9.12
C TYR A 137 -20.06 -18.35 -9.93
N LEU A 138 -21.04 -17.56 -9.48
CA LEU A 138 -21.19 -16.18 -9.90
C LEU A 138 -20.17 -15.33 -9.14
N ASP A 139 -18.92 -15.37 -9.61
CA ASP A 139 -17.76 -14.78 -8.95
C ASP A 139 -17.64 -13.30 -9.28
N ARG A 140 -18.55 -12.53 -8.69
CA ARG A 140 -18.64 -11.07 -8.84
C ARG A 140 -19.13 -10.44 -7.53
N PRO A 141 -18.66 -9.23 -7.19
CA PRO A 141 -18.88 -8.66 -5.86
C PRO A 141 -20.34 -8.25 -5.56
N ASP A 142 -21.20 -8.08 -6.58
CA ASP A 142 -22.62 -7.76 -6.41
C ASP A 142 -23.53 -8.99 -6.21
N VAL A 143 -22.99 -10.18 -6.22
CA VAL A 143 -23.68 -11.42 -5.86
C VAL A 143 -23.25 -11.84 -4.45
N MET A 144 -24.16 -11.65 -3.49
CA MET A 144 -23.92 -11.86 -2.06
C MET A 144 -24.77 -13.03 -1.56
N SER A 145 -24.13 -13.95 -0.84
CA SER A 145 -24.74 -15.21 -0.36
C SER A 145 -24.34 -15.50 1.10
N ARG A 146 -25.17 -16.27 1.80
CA ARG A 146 -24.82 -16.86 3.09
C ARG A 146 -24.03 -18.14 2.86
N PHE A 147 -22.88 -18.26 3.50
CA PHE A 147 -21.98 -19.40 3.35
C PHE A 147 -22.04 -20.31 4.55
N THR A 148 -22.19 -21.62 4.30
CA THR A 148 -21.94 -22.69 5.24
C THR A 148 -20.85 -23.57 4.67
N THR A 149 -19.73 -23.71 5.37
CA THR A 149 -18.54 -24.40 4.89
C THR A 149 -18.12 -25.51 5.80
N THR A 150 -18.03 -26.73 5.28
CA THR A 150 -17.47 -27.91 5.96
C THR A 150 -16.11 -28.23 5.34
N VAL A 151 -15.10 -28.38 6.18
CA VAL A 151 -13.74 -28.76 5.81
C VAL A 151 -13.41 -30.09 6.43
N SER A 152 -12.94 -31.04 5.62
CA SER A 152 -12.48 -32.38 6.04
C SER A 152 -11.04 -32.59 5.62
N ALA A 153 -10.20 -33.10 6.52
CA ALA A 153 -8.79 -33.37 6.27
C ALA A 153 -8.25 -34.45 7.23
N GLU A 154 -7.04 -34.93 6.98
CA GLU A 154 -6.30 -35.79 7.88
C GLU A 154 -6.01 -35.05 9.20
N GLN A 155 -6.49 -35.60 10.32
CA GLN A 155 -6.43 -34.94 11.61
C GLN A 155 -5.01 -34.69 12.11
N GLN A 156 -4.11 -35.61 11.88
CA GLN A 156 -2.73 -35.48 12.36
C GLN A 156 -1.96 -34.36 11.69
N ARG A 157 -2.16 -34.18 10.37
CA ARG A 157 -1.49 -33.14 9.58
C ARG A 157 -2.20 -31.80 9.65
N TYR A 158 -3.51 -31.81 9.77
CA TYR A 158 -4.37 -30.62 9.72
C TYR A 158 -5.32 -30.57 10.93
N PRO A 159 -4.78 -30.45 12.17
CA PRO A 159 -5.62 -30.44 13.37
C PRO A 159 -6.53 -29.21 13.46
N VAL A 160 -6.18 -28.10 12.79
CA VAL A 160 -6.96 -26.87 12.77
C VAL A 160 -7.63 -26.71 11.39
N LEU A 161 -8.96 -26.55 11.42
CA LEU A 161 -9.81 -26.38 10.24
C LEU A 161 -10.65 -25.11 10.40
N LEU A 162 -10.40 -24.08 9.60
CA LEU A 162 -11.01 -22.76 9.73
C LEU A 162 -11.74 -22.33 8.45
N SER A 163 -12.84 -21.60 8.62
CA SER A 163 -13.50 -20.85 7.56
C SER A 163 -14.21 -19.62 8.13
N ASN A 164 -14.99 -18.91 7.30
CA ASN A 164 -15.69 -17.68 7.69
C ASN A 164 -16.84 -17.93 8.65
N GLY A 165 -17.05 -16.97 9.55
CA GLY A 165 -18.20 -16.95 10.46
C GLY A 165 -17.92 -17.61 11.80
N ASN A 166 -18.94 -18.28 12.33
CA ASN A 166 -18.88 -18.95 13.64
C ASN A 166 -18.73 -20.48 13.47
N PRO A 167 -17.97 -21.16 14.32
CA PRO A 167 -17.90 -22.62 14.31
C PRO A 167 -19.22 -23.22 14.85
N VAL A 168 -19.83 -24.13 14.10
CA VAL A 168 -21.13 -24.70 14.47
C VAL A 168 -21.09 -26.18 14.79
N ALA A 169 -20.19 -26.95 14.17
CA ALA A 169 -20.06 -28.39 14.42
C ALA A 169 -18.66 -28.90 14.06
N SER A 170 -18.26 -30.00 14.66
CA SER A 170 -17.04 -30.73 14.31
C SER A 170 -17.14 -32.18 14.73
N GLY A 171 -16.33 -33.07 14.13
CA GLY A 171 -16.33 -34.47 14.45
C GLY A 171 -15.26 -35.25 13.72
N SER A 172 -15.19 -36.54 14.02
CA SER A 172 -14.34 -37.52 13.34
C SER A 172 -15.10 -38.16 12.18
N GLU A 173 -14.43 -38.36 11.03
CA GLU A 173 -14.98 -39.15 9.92
C GLU A 173 -14.54 -40.64 9.99
N GLY A 174 -13.63 -40.98 10.89
CA GLY A 174 -12.92 -42.27 10.89
C GLY A 174 -11.69 -42.23 9.95
N ASN A 175 -10.94 -43.32 9.89
CA ASN A 175 -9.73 -43.45 9.07
C ASN A 175 -8.69 -42.32 9.24
N GLY A 176 -8.62 -41.71 10.44
CA GLY A 176 -7.69 -40.63 10.75
C GLY A 176 -8.09 -39.25 10.18
N ARG A 177 -9.29 -39.15 9.65
CA ARG A 177 -9.84 -37.86 9.15
C ARG A 177 -10.85 -37.28 10.14
N HIS A 178 -10.95 -35.93 10.13
CA HIS A 178 -11.91 -35.17 10.90
C HIS A 178 -12.50 -34.04 10.06
N TRP A 179 -13.53 -33.39 10.58
CA TRP A 179 -14.20 -32.29 9.90
C TRP A 179 -14.63 -31.19 10.88
N ALA A 180 -14.78 -29.95 10.33
CA ALA A 180 -15.39 -28.84 11.04
C ALA A 180 -16.31 -28.07 10.09
N THR A 181 -17.44 -27.58 10.61
CA THR A 181 -18.42 -26.77 9.87
C THR A 181 -18.48 -25.37 10.46
N TRP A 182 -18.43 -24.39 9.58
CA TRP A 182 -18.51 -22.97 9.87
C TRP A 182 -19.71 -22.35 9.17
N GLU A 183 -20.39 -21.42 9.84
CA GLU A 183 -21.54 -20.69 9.27
C GLU A 183 -21.31 -19.19 9.39
N ASP A 184 -21.38 -18.49 8.25
CA ASP A 184 -21.35 -17.05 8.21
C ASP A 184 -22.79 -16.53 8.10
N PRO A 185 -23.33 -15.88 9.15
CA PRO A 185 -24.72 -15.40 9.15
C PRO A 185 -24.93 -14.19 8.23
N PHE A 186 -23.86 -13.52 7.82
CA PHE A 186 -23.94 -12.35 6.93
C PHE A 186 -23.75 -12.78 5.48
N LYS A 187 -24.58 -12.20 4.59
CA LYS A 187 -24.35 -12.35 3.15
C LYS A 187 -23.04 -11.66 2.75
N LYS A 188 -22.24 -12.35 1.96
CA LYS A 188 -21.01 -11.82 1.41
C LYS A 188 -20.79 -12.24 -0.03
N PRO A 189 -20.04 -11.45 -0.83
CA PRO A 189 -19.56 -11.91 -2.14
C PRO A 189 -18.47 -12.99 -1.98
N ALA A 190 -18.24 -13.74 -3.03
CA ALA A 190 -17.27 -14.85 -3.04
C ALA A 190 -15.83 -14.42 -2.75
N TYR A 191 -15.44 -13.20 -3.09
CA TYR A 191 -14.08 -12.73 -2.86
C TYR A 191 -13.68 -12.66 -1.36
N LEU A 192 -14.66 -12.63 -0.46
CA LEU A 192 -14.45 -12.64 1.01
C LEU A 192 -14.42 -14.03 1.62
N PHE A 193 -14.57 -15.08 0.79
CA PHE A 193 -14.46 -16.46 1.24
C PHE A 193 -13.02 -16.79 1.66
N ALA A 194 -12.86 -17.51 2.76
CA ALA A 194 -11.58 -18.04 3.20
C ALA A 194 -11.70 -19.44 3.80
N LEU A 195 -10.63 -20.22 3.64
CA LEU A 195 -10.42 -21.52 4.25
C LEU A 195 -8.95 -21.65 4.63
N VAL A 196 -8.70 -22.17 5.83
CA VAL A 196 -7.37 -22.55 6.30
C VAL A 196 -7.42 -23.91 6.95
N ALA A 197 -6.46 -24.77 6.61
CA ALA A 197 -6.26 -26.06 7.30
C ALA A 197 -4.76 -26.28 7.53
N GLY A 198 -4.36 -26.52 8.77
CA GLY A 198 -2.95 -26.67 9.11
C GLY A 198 -2.69 -27.14 10.53
N ASP A 199 -1.41 -27.41 10.80
CA ASP A 199 -0.91 -27.63 12.17
C ASP A 199 -0.48 -26.27 12.72
N LEU A 200 -1.45 -25.59 13.34
CA LEU A 200 -1.30 -24.20 13.78
C LEU A 200 -1.48 -24.09 15.29
N TRP A 201 -0.71 -23.21 15.91
CA TRP A 201 -0.89 -22.80 17.29
C TRP A 201 -1.68 -21.50 17.34
N CYS A 202 -2.47 -21.33 18.40
CA CYS A 202 -3.36 -20.19 18.56
C CYS A 202 -3.01 -19.38 19.81
N VAL A 203 -2.89 -18.06 19.63
CA VAL A 203 -2.92 -17.11 20.74
C VAL A 203 -4.34 -16.57 20.85
N GLU A 204 -4.95 -16.70 22.03
CA GLU A 204 -6.31 -16.25 22.30
C GLU A 204 -6.33 -15.04 23.22
N ASP A 205 -7.27 -14.15 22.96
CA ASP A 205 -7.62 -13.02 23.81
C ASP A 205 -9.10 -12.68 23.59
N SER A 206 -9.59 -11.63 24.19
CA SER A 206 -10.96 -11.17 24.02
C SER A 206 -11.05 -9.66 23.99
N PHE A 207 -12.12 -9.16 23.37
CA PHE A 207 -12.48 -7.76 23.38
C PHE A 207 -13.95 -7.61 23.78
N ARG A 208 -14.23 -6.71 24.73
CA ARG A 208 -15.60 -6.36 25.09
C ARG A 208 -16.03 -5.13 24.32
N THR A 209 -17.05 -5.29 23.46
CA THR A 209 -17.57 -4.25 22.61
C THR A 209 -18.32 -3.17 23.41
N MET A 210 -18.58 -2.02 22.79
CA MET A 210 -19.34 -0.94 23.44
C MET A 210 -20.76 -1.35 23.85
N SER A 211 -21.39 -2.32 23.15
CA SER A 211 -22.66 -2.93 23.54
C SER A 211 -22.53 -4.07 24.56
N GLN A 212 -21.35 -4.25 25.16
CA GLN A 212 -21.04 -5.24 26.19
C GLN A 212 -21.07 -6.71 25.72
N ARG A 213 -20.86 -6.96 24.41
CA ARG A 213 -20.62 -8.31 23.91
C ARG A 213 -19.16 -8.70 24.05
N ASP A 214 -18.90 -9.93 24.38
CA ASP A 214 -17.55 -10.51 24.37
C ASP A 214 -17.26 -11.09 22.97
N VAL A 215 -16.16 -10.66 22.37
CA VAL A 215 -15.65 -11.18 21.10
C VAL A 215 -14.37 -11.95 21.36
N ALA A 216 -14.30 -13.21 20.94
CA ALA A 216 -13.07 -14.01 20.99
C ALA A 216 -12.11 -13.54 19.89
N LEU A 217 -10.86 -13.28 20.26
CA LEU A 217 -9.79 -12.89 19.33
C LEU A 217 -8.79 -14.03 19.24
N ARG A 218 -8.47 -14.47 18.01
CA ARG A 218 -7.54 -15.59 17.80
C ARG A 218 -6.56 -15.26 16.69
N ILE A 219 -5.27 -15.49 16.97
CA ILE A 219 -4.21 -15.42 15.97
C ILE A 219 -3.58 -16.79 15.85
N TYR A 220 -3.68 -17.38 14.66
CA TYR A 220 -3.13 -18.69 14.32
C TYR A 220 -1.83 -18.54 13.57
N VAL A 221 -0.81 -19.24 14.01
CA VAL A 221 0.54 -19.22 13.44
C VAL A 221 1.14 -20.63 13.44
N GLU A 222 2.16 -20.84 12.61
CA GLU A 222 3.02 -22.01 12.75
C GLU A 222 3.69 -22.01 14.15
N PRO A 223 3.95 -23.19 14.75
CA PRO A 223 4.41 -23.28 16.14
C PRO A 223 5.63 -22.44 16.49
N GLU A 224 6.60 -22.30 15.58
CA GLU A 224 7.81 -21.52 15.73
C GLU A 224 7.59 -20.02 15.84
N ASN A 225 6.40 -19.53 15.50
CA ASN A 225 6.06 -18.09 15.45
C ASN A 225 5.16 -17.64 16.60
N ILE A 226 4.89 -18.51 17.60
CA ILE A 226 3.93 -18.24 18.67
C ILE A 226 4.31 -17.04 19.55
N ASP A 227 5.58 -16.72 19.65
CA ASP A 227 6.11 -15.61 20.45
C ASP A 227 6.22 -14.27 19.67
N LYS A 228 5.69 -14.21 18.43
CA LYS A 228 5.79 -13.04 17.54
C LYS A 228 4.45 -12.36 17.26
N VAL A 229 3.40 -12.66 18.00
CA VAL A 229 2.02 -12.23 17.68
C VAL A 229 1.42 -11.24 18.69
N GLN A 230 2.08 -10.98 19.80
CA GLN A 230 1.53 -10.10 20.85
C GLN A 230 1.27 -8.68 20.34
N HIS A 231 2.20 -8.14 19.57
CA HIS A 231 2.04 -6.80 18.99
C HIS A 231 0.82 -6.71 18.05
N ALA A 232 0.59 -7.74 17.23
CA ALA A 232 -0.60 -7.83 16.38
C ALA A 232 -1.89 -7.92 17.19
N MET A 233 -1.90 -8.71 18.28
CA MET A 233 -3.05 -8.82 19.18
C MET A 233 -3.38 -7.49 19.85
N ASP A 234 -2.39 -6.79 20.36
CA ASP A 234 -2.55 -5.46 20.97
C ASP A 234 -3.05 -4.44 19.93
N SER A 235 -2.52 -4.49 18.71
CA SER A 235 -2.94 -3.65 17.59
C SER A 235 -4.40 -3.89 17.20
N LEU A 236 -4.85 -5.13 17.20
CA LEU A 236 -6.25 -5.51 16.94
C LEU A 236 -7.19 -4.89 17.98
N LYS A 237 -6.87 -5.01 19.25
CA LYS A 237 -7.68 -4.42 20.33
C LYS A 237 -7.74 -2.89 20.24
N LYS A 238 -6.62 -2.23 19.94
CA LYS A 238 -6.57 -0.78 19.69
C LYS A 238 -7.45 -0.39 18.51
N SER A 239 -7.42 -1.16 17.42
CA SER A 239 -8.21 -0.92 16.21
C SER A 239 -9.70 -1.04 16.50
N MET A 240 -10.13 -2.06 17.23
CA MET A 240 -11.52 -2.30 17.62
C MET A 240 -12.05 -1.13 18.47
N ARG A 241 -11.28 -0.69 19.47
CA ARG A 241 -11.63 0.46 20.32
C ARG A 241 -11.72 1.75 19.53
N TRP A 242 -10.75 2.02 18.69
CA TRP A 242 -10.70 3.24 17.87
C TRP A 242 -11.90 3.34 16.91
N ASP A 243 -12.30 2.23 16.27
CA ASP A 243 -13.44 2.21 15.35
C ASP A 243 -14.77 2.48 16.07
N GLU A 244 -14.92 1.98 17.30
CA GLU A 244 -16.05 2.30 18.16
C GLU A 244 -16.08 3.78 18.57
N GLU A 245 -14.94 4.32 18.99
CA GLU A 245 -14.83 5.69 19.53
C GLU A 245 -14.92 6.74 18.42
N VAL A 246 -14.24 6.53 17.27
CA VAL A 246 -14.14 7.52 16.20
C VAL A 246 -15.29 7.41 15.19
N TYR A 247 -15.70 6.19 14.83
CA TYR A 247 -16.76 5.96 13.83
C TYR A 247 -18.03 5.35 14.39
N GLY A 248 -18.07 4.95 15.65
CA GLY A 248 -19.23 4.30 16.26
C GLY A 248 -19.53 2.93 15.65
N ARG A 249 -18.52 2.24 15.12
CA ARG A 249 -18.66 0.95 14.44
C ARG A 249 -18.19 -0.19 15.33
N GLU A 250 -19.07 -1.15 15.55
CA GLU A 250 -18.84 -2.31 16.40
C GLU A 250 -18.65 -3.56 15.55
N TYR A 251 -17.80 -4.48 15.99
CA TYR A 251 -17.64 -5.78 15.35
C TYR A 251 -18.90 -6.64 15.49
N ASP A 252 -19.23 -7.40 14.47
CA ASP A 252 -20.55 -8.01 14.28
C ASP A 252 -20.61 -9.54 14.42
N LEU A 253 -19.46 -10.22 14.58
CA LEU A 253 -19.37 -11.66 14.87
C LEU A 253 -18.93 -11.88 16.32
N ASP A 254 -19.02 -13.13 16.79
CA ASP A 254 -18.56 -13.51 18.13
C ASP A 254 -17.08 -13.87 18.18
N ILE A 255 -16.44 -13.98 17.02
CA ILE A 255 -15.04 -14.35 16.86
C ILE A 255 -14.38 -13.53 15.74
N PHE A 256 -13.14 -13.12 15.98
CA PHE A 256 -12.25 -12.52 14.97
C PHE A 256 -10.97 -13.32 14.91
N MET A 257 -10.63 -13.83 13.73
CA MET A 257 -9.46 -14.68 13.51
C MET A 257 -8.48 -14.04 12.53
N ILE A 258 -7.20 -14.20 12.81
CA ILE A 258 -6.08 -13.87 11.92
C ILE A 258 -5.24 -15.13 11.74
N VAL A 259 -4.84 -15.42 10.49
CA VAL A 259 -3.89 -16.49 10.18
C VAL A 259 -2.69 -15.90 9.44
N ALA A 260 -1.49 -16.20 9.93
CA ALA A 260 -0.23 -15.82 9.26
C ALA A 260 0.18 -16.88 8.24
N VAL A 261 0.44 -16.48 7.00
CA VAL A 261 0.94 -17.33 5.93
C VAL A 261 2.23 -16.77 5.32
N ASN A 262 3.16 -17.65 4.96
CA ASN A 262 4.47 -17.23 4.43
C ASN A 262 4.43 -16.93 2.92
N ASP A 263 3.57 -17.61 2.18
CA ASP A 263 3.42 -17.45 0.73
C ASP A 263 2.10 -16.75 0.43
N PHE A 264 2.18 -15.44 0.19
CA PHE A 264 1.02 -14.59 0.00
C PHE A 264 1.37 -13.43 -0.95
N ASN A 265 0.54 -13.21 -1.97
CA ASN A 265 0.80 -12.17 -2.98
C ASN A 265 0.65 -10.76 -2.44
N MET A 266 -0.22 -10.57 -1.45
CA MET A 266 -0.60 -9.28 -0.87
C MET A 266 0.02 -9.09 0.51
N GLY A 267 -0.30 -7.97 1.17
CA GLY A 267 0.03 -7.76 2.58
C GLY A 267 -0.92 -8.51 3.51
N ALA A 268 -2.21 -8.40 3.28
CA ALA A 268 -3.24 -9.12 4.02
C ALA A 268 -4.56 -9.12 3.25
N MET A 269 -5.57 -9.82 3.79
CA MET A 269 -6.91 -9.92 3.21
C MET A 269 -7.98 -9.93 4.30
N GLU A 270 -9.00 -9.12 4.11
CA GLU A 270 -10.10 -8.87 5.03
C GLU A 270 -11.22 -9.92 5.02
N ASN A 271 -10.98 -11.15 4.62
CA ASN A 271 -11.99 -12.21 4.59
C ASN A 271 -12.83 -12.20 5.85
N LYS A 272 -14.15 -12.22 5.71
CA LYS A 272 -15.09 -12.05 6.84
C LYS A 272 -14.82 -13.01 7.98
N GLY A 273 -14.44 -12.47 9.14
CA GLY A 273 -14.18 -13.24 10.36
C GLY A 273 -12.88 -14.05 10.35
N LEU A 274 -12.22 -14.19 9.23
CA LEU A 274 -10.98 -14.97 9.06
C LEU A 274 -10.01 -14.21 8.14
N ASN A 275 -9.32 -13.22 8.68
CA ASN A 275 -8.31 -12.47 7.94
C ASN A 275 -7.08 -13.34 7.72
N ILE A 276 -6.55 -13.33 6.50
CA ILE A 276 -5.30 -14.00 6.16
C ILE A 276 -4.23 -12.95 5.91
N PHE A 277 -3.10 -13.05 6.62
CA PHE A 277 -2.01 -12.10 6.60
C PHE A 277 -0.75 -12.74 6.02
N ASN A 278 -0.09 -12.03 5.12
CA ASN A 278 1.33 -12.26 4.90
C ASN A 278 2.04 -12.19 6.26
N SER A 279 2.86 -13.17 6.58
CA SER A 279 3.56 -13.22 7.86
C SER A 279 4.36 -11.94 8.17
N SER A 280 4.84 -11.24 7.14
CA SER A 280 5.54 -9.94 7.28
C SER A 280 4.65 -8.82 7.83
N CYS A 281 3.33 -8.96 7.81
CA CYS A 281 2.36 -7.96 8.28
C CYS A 281 1.70 -8.32 9.62
N VAL A 282 2.11 -9.41 10.26
CA VAL A 282 1.55 -9.85 11.54
C VAL A 282 2.60 -10.29 12.55
N LEU A 283 3.73 -10.87 12.11
CA LEU A 283 4.79 -11.35 13.00
C LEU A 283 5.77 -10.22 13.33
N ALA A 284 5.91 -9.91 14.60
CA ALA A 284 6.87 -8.91 15.08
C ALA A 284 7.28 -9.17 16.53
N ARG A 285 8.58 -9.09 16.78
CA ARG A 285 9.19 -8.94 18.09
C ARG A 285 10.45 -8.11 17.97
N ALA A 286 10.97 -7.58 19.08
CA ALA A 286 12.13 -6.67 19.09
C ALA A 286 13.31 -7.16 18.26
N GLU A 287 13.67 -8.44 18.43
CA GLU A 287 14.85 -9.03 17.79
C GLU A 287 14.71 -9.27 16.28
N THR A 288 13.49 -9.43 15.77
CA THR A 288 13.21 -9.85 14.38
C THR A 288 12.58 -8.79 13.50
N ALA A 289 11.97 -7.76 14.09
CA ALA A 289 11.24 -6.73 13.37
C ALA A 289 11.72 -5.33 13.74
N THR A 290 11.89 -4.48 12.74
CA THR A 290 12.23 -3.06 12.91
C THR A 290 11.04 -2.27 13.45
N ASP A 291 11.29 -1.04 13.92
CA ASP A 291 10.25 -0.09 14.30
C ASP A 291 9.24 0.14 13.16
N ALA A 292 9.74 0.30 11.93
CA ALA A 292 8.89 0.44 10.75
C ALA A 292 8.03 -0.81 10.51
N ALA A 293 8.57 -2.01 10.74
CA ALA A 293 7.81 -3.25 10.65
C ALA A 293 6.74 -3.34 11.75
N HIS A 294 7.02 -2.93 12.99
CA HIS A 294 6.03 -2.86 14.06
C HIS A 294 4.90 -1.89 13.72
N GLN A 295 5.22 -0.70 13.20
CA GLN A 295 4.21 0.28 12.78
C GLN A 295 3.38 -0.25 11.60
N ARG A 296 4.02 -0.97 10.67
CA ARG A 296 3.30 -1.61 9.55
C ARG A 296 2.34 -2.69 10.03
N VAL A 297 2.73 -3.54 10.97
CA VAL A 297 1.82 -4.53 11.57
C VAL A 297 0.62 -3.84 12.21
N GLU A 298 0.84 -2.81 13.01
CA GLU A 298 -0.24 -2.02 13.63
C GLU A 298 -1.19 -1.44 12.57
N GLY A 299 -0.66 -0.84 11.52
CA GLY A 299 -1.45 -0.24 10.43
C GLY A 299 -2.21 -1.26 9.58
N VAL A 300 -1.60 -2.41 9.24
CA VAL A 300 -2.25 -3.44 8.41
C VAL A 300 -3.31 -4.21 9.21
N VAL A 301 -3.07 -4.50 10.49
CA VAL A 301 -4.10 -5.09 11.37
C VAL A 301 -5.32 -4.16 11.45
N ALA A 302 -5.09 -2.85 11.61
CA ALA A 302 -6.16 -1.85 11.60
C ALA A 302 -6.89 -1.80 10.25
N HIS A 303 -6.16 -1.77 9.14
CA HIS A 303 -6.71 -1.75 7.78
C HIS A 303 -7.69 -2.91 7.56
N GLU A 304 -7.27 -4.14 7.85
CA GLU A 304 -8.12 -5.32 7.65
C GLU A 304 -9.30 -5.35 8.63
N TYR A 305 -9.09 -4.92 9.87
CA TYR A 305 -10.20 -4.80 10.81
C TYR A 305 -11.24 -3.76 10.34
N PHE A 306 -10.79 -2.60 9.88
CA PHE A 306 -11.71 -1.53 9.43
C PHE A 306 -12.51 -1.92 8.19
N HIS A 307 -11.97 -2.80 7.37
CA HIS A 307 -12.72 -3.38 6.25
C HIS A 307 -13.99 -4.11 6.67
N ASN A 308 -14.13 -4.52 7.92
CA ASN A 308 -15.35 -5.19 8.37
C ASN A 308 -16.60 -4.35 8.06
N TRP A 309 -16.51 -3.02 8.21
CA TRP A 309 -17.57 -2.08 7.81
C TRP A 309 -17.34 -1.49 6.41
N SER A 310 -16.17 -0.94 6.14
CA SER A 310 -15.84 -0.35 4.84
C SER A 310 -15.20 -1.38 3.89
N GLY A 311 -16.00 -2.28 3.39
CA GLY A 311 -15.62 -3.37 2.48
C GLY A 311 -16.48 -4.62 2.62
N ASN A 312 -16.76 -5.07 3.85
CA ASN A 312 -17.52 -6.30 4.10
C ASN A 312 -19.02 -6.03 4.32
N ARG A 313 -19.36 -5.21 5.30
CA ARG A 313 -20.78 -4.82 5.54
C ARG A 313 -21.33 -3.98 4.40
N VAL A 314 -20.53 -3.05 3.89
CA VAL A 314 -20.81 -2.32 2.65
C VAL A 314 -19.69 -2.65 1.67
N THR A 315 -20.01 -3.26 0.53
CA THR A 315 -19.04 -3.73 -0.45
C THR A 315 -19.20 -3.06 -1.81
N CYS A 316 -18.30 -3.39 -2.75
CA CYS A 316 -18.29 -2.83 -4.10
C CYS A 316 -19.32 -3.52 -5.00
N ARG A 317 -20.03 -2.74 -5.84
CA ARG A 317 -20.92 -3.29 -6.87
C ARG A 317 -20.15 -4.06 -7.96
N ASP A 318 -19.01 -3.53 -8.34
CA ASP A 318 -18.11 -4.08 -9.37
C ASP A 318 -16.66 -3.66 -9.06
N TRP A 319 -15.70 -4.26 -9.75
CA TRP A 319 -14.28 -4.02 -9.47
C TRP A 319 -13.78 -2.63 -9.89
N PHE A 320 -14.50 -1.89 -10.72
CA PHE A 320 -14.17 -0.48 -10.97
C PHE A 320 -14.34 0.38 -9.72
N GLN A 321 -15.17 -0.04 -8.79
CA GLN A 321 -15.43 0.63 -7.52
C GLN A 321 -14.43 0.30 -6.41
N LEU A 322 -13.33 -0.36 -6.71
CA LEU A 322 -12.37 -0.87 -5.71
C LEU A 322 -11.96 0.20 -4.70
N SER A 323 -11.73 1.44 -5.12
CA SER A 323 -11.36 2.54 -4.22
C SER A 323 -12.46 2.92 -3.23
N LEU A 324 -13.72 2.54 -3.48
CA LEU A 324 -14.80 2.71 -2.51
C LEU A 324 -14.45 2.08 -1.16
N LYS A 325 -13.92 0.86 -1.19
CA LYS A 325 -13.46 0.20 0.04
C LYS A 325 -12.00 0.56 0.38
N GLU A 326 -11.10 0.54 -0.59
CA GLU A 326 -9.67 0.70 -0.34
C GLU A 326 -9.28 2.15 0.01
N GLY A 327 -9.76 3.12 -0.74
CA GLY A 327 -9.49 4.54 -0.45
C GLY A 327 -10.02 4.97 0.91
N PHE A 328 -11.24 4.57 1.25
CA PHE A 328 -11.82 4.85 2.56
C PHE A 328 -11.11 4.13 3.70
N THR A 329 -10.76 2.87 3.51
CA THR A 329 -10.08 2.08 4.54
C THR A 329 -8.64 2.53 4.75
N VAL A 330 -7.89 2.88 3.70
CA VAL A 330 -6.55 3.47 3.84
C VAL A 330 -6.61 4.81 4.57
N PHE A 331 -7.60 5.66 4.28
CA PHE A 331 -7.81 6.88 5.05
C PHE A 331 -8.02 6.59 6.55
N ARG A 332 -8.84 5.60 6.86
CA ARG A 332 -9.13 5.22 8.25
C ARG A 332 -7.89 4.64 8.95
N ASP A 333 -7.13 3.78 8.30
CA ASP A 333 -5.91 3.20 8.89
C ASP A 333 -4.80 4.26 9.06
N SER A 334 -4.69 5.20 8.14
CA SER A 334 -3.75 6.32 8.24
C SER A 334 -4.08 7.23 9.42
N GLU A 335 -5.36 7.58 9.62
CA GLU A 335 -5.81 8.37 10.78
C GLU A 335 -5.61 7.61 12.10
N PHE A 336 -5.89 6.31 12.12
CA PHE A 336 -5.59 5.45 13.26
C PHE A 336 -4.10 5.45 13.61
N SER A 337 -3.23 5.23 12.63
CA SER A 337 -1.78 5.23 12.84
C SER A 337 -1.27 6.59 13.32
N ALA A 338 -1.86 7.68 12.83
CA ALA A 338 -1.56 9.03 13.30
C ALA A 338 -1.94 9.23 14.76
N ASP A 339 -3.11 8.74 15.20
CA ASP A 339 -3.57 8.81 16.58
C ASP A 339 -2.74 7.92 17.53
N MET A 340 -2.26 6.78 17.05
CA MET A 340 -1.45 5.85 17.86
C MET A 340 0.01 6.28 18.01
N ASN A 341 0.54 7.05 17.05
CA ASN A 341 1.95 7.44 16.97
C ASN A 341 2.09 8.96 16.87
N SER A 342 2.94 9.46 15.97
CA SER A 342 3.07 10.89 15.68
C SER A 342 2.26 11.25 14.44
N ARG A 343 1.26 12.11 14.61
CA ARG A 343 0.39 12.56 13.50
C ARG A 343 1.19 13.27 12.40
N THR A 344 2.13 14.12 12.78
CA THR A 344 2.96 14.87 11.82
C THR A 344 3.92 13.94 11.08
N VAL A 345 4.61 13.05 11.78
CA VAL A 345 5.54 12.08 11.14
C VAL A 345 4.78 11.15 10.20
N LYS A 346 3.64 10.62 10.63
CA LYS A 346 2.79 9.77 9.76
C LYS A 346 2.39 10.50 8.48
N ARG A 347 1.99 11.77 8.60
CA ARG A 347 1.64 12.57 7.41
C ARG A 347 2.82 12.79 6.48
N VAL A 348 4.00 13.07 7.02
CA VAL A 348 5.24 13.20 6.25
C VAL A 348 5.55 11.91 5.48
N GLU A 349 5.48 10.77 6.15
CA GLU A 349 5.73 9.46 5.53
C GLU A 349 4.73 9.15 4.40
N ASP A 350 3.44 9.35 4.65
CA ASP A 350 2.38 9.10 3.67
C ASP A 350 2.54 9.98 2.44
N VAL A 351 2.84 11.26 2.62
CA VAL A 351 3.03 12.21 1.50
C VAL A 351 4.32 11.93 0.75
N ALA A 352 5.41 11.63 1.43
CA ALA A 352 6.68 11.27 0.78
C ALA A 352 6.50 10.02 -0.10
N PHE A 353 5.78 9.01 0.39
CA PHE A 353 5.46 7.80 -0.36
C PHE A 353 4.56 8.09 -1.56
N LEU A 354 3.49 8.85 -1.39
CA LEU A 354 2.56 9.26 -2.45
C LEU A 354 3.30 9.99 -3.57
N ARG A 355 4.07 11.04 -3.24
CA ARG A 355 4.77 11.87 -4.22
C ARG A 355 5.85 11.12 -4.98
N THR A 356 6.53 10.19 -4.33
CA THR A 356 7.60 9.41 -4.96
C THR A 356 7.05 8.34 -5.89
N ASN A 357 6.00 7.64 -5.49
CA ASN A 357 5.56 6.41 -6.16
C ASN A 357 4.23 6.60 -6.92
N GLN A 358 3.21 7.18 -6.30
CA GLN A 358 1.91 7.34 -6.93
C GLN A 358 1.94 8.43 -8.00
N PHE A 359 2.66 9.53 -7.78
CA PHE A 359 2.80 10.57 -8.80
C PHE A 359 3.52 10.04 -10.05
N ALA A 360 4.47 9.12 -9.88
CA ALA A 360 5.11 8.43 -10.99
C ALA A 360 4.13 7.50 -11.73
N GLU A 361 3.26 6.79 -11.02
CA GLU A 361 2.19 5.97 -11.61
C GLU A 361 1.20 6.84 -12.39
N ASP A 362 0.80 7.97 -11.83
CA ASP A 362 -0.17 8.92 -12.41
C ASP A 362 0.37 9.65 -13.65
N ALA A 363 1.68 9.69 -13.83
CA ALA A 363 2.38 10.25 -14.99
C ALA A 363 2.83 9.18 -16.00
N GLY A 364 2.62 7.91 -15.72
CA GLY A 364 3.11 6.77 -16.49
C GLY A 364 2.09 6.20 -17.47
N PRO A 365 2.48 5.13 -18.20
CA PRO A 365 1.61 4.48 -19.20
C PRO A 365 0.42 3.74 -18.59
N MET A 366 0.49 3.38 -17.32
CA MET A 366 -0.59 2.73 -16.57
C MET A 366 -1.48 3.73 -15.82
N ALA A 367 -1.32 5.03 -16.03
CA ALA A 367 -2.15 6.05 -15.38
C ALA A 367 -3.64 5.80 -15.64
N HIS A 368 -4.42 5.86 -14.58
CA HIS A 368 -5.85 5.60 -14.60
C HIS A 368 -6.56 6.44 -13.52
N PRO A 369 -7.87 6.68 -13.66
CA PRO A 369 -8.63 7.32 -12.59
C PRO A 369 -8.65 6.49 -11.29
N VAL A 370 -8.95 7.13 -10.17
CA VAL A 370 -9.20 6.45 -8.88
C VAL A 370 -10.33 5.43 -9.02
N ARG A 371 -11.36 5.76 -9.80
CA ARG A 371 -12.33 4.80 -10.31
C ARG A 371 -11.99 4.53 -11.78
N PRO A 372 -11.25 3.47 -12.10
CA PRO A 372 -10.95 3.12 -13.49
C PRO A 372 -12.21 2.94 -14.32
N ASP A 373 -12.11 3.10 -15.63
CA ASP A 373 -13.21 2.89 -16.58
C ASP A 373 -13.02 1.68 -17.50
N SER A 374 -11.83 1.09 -17.48
CA SER A 374 -11.50 -0.12 -18.24
C SER A 374 -10.33 -0.87 -17.64
N PHE A 375 -10.29 -2.18 -17.80
CA PHE A 375 -9.15 -3.04 -17.49
C PHE A 375 -9.15 -4.31 -18.36
N ILE A 376 -7.99 -4.92 -18.49
CA ILE A 376 -7.84 -6.28 -19.01
C ILE A 376 -7.81 -7.28 -17.84
N GLU A 377 -6.94 -7.03 -16.87
CA GLU A 377 -6.78 -7.86 -15.67
C GLU A 377 -6.93 -7.00 -14.40
N ILE A 378 -7.96 -7.31 -13.60
CA ILE A 378 -8.26 -6.48 -12.42
C ILE A 378 -7.15 -6.47 -11.37
N SER A 379 -6.36 -7.55 -11.26
CA SER A 379 -5.26 -7.60 -10.29
C SER A 379 -4.19 -6.53 -10.53
N ASN A 380 -4.07 -6.00 -11.76
CA ASN A 380 -3.20 -4.88 -12.11
C ASN A 380 -3.69 -3.53 -11.58
N PHE A 381 -4.93 -3.45 -11.07
CA PHE A 381 -5.55 -2.21 -10.59
C PHE A 381 -5.64 -2.11 -9.06
N TYR A 382 -4.96 -3.01 -8.36
CA TYR A 382 -4.62 -2.86 -6.93
C TYR A 382 -3.40 -1.94 -6.82
N THR A 383 -3.61 -0.68 -7.15
CA THR A 383 -2.57 0.32 -7.44
C THR A 383 -2.48 1.38 -6.35
N LEU A 384 -1.37 2.11 -6.33
CA LEU A 384 -1.22 3.28 -5.46
C LEU A 384 -2.25 4.38 -5.76
N THR A 385 -2.73 4.46 -7.00
CA THR A 385 -3.82 5.39 -7.37
C THR A 385 -5.12 5.00 -6.68
N VAL A 386 -5.51 3.74 -6.70
CA VAL A 386 -6.74 3.24 -6.04
C VAL A 386 -6.66 3.35 -4.52
N TYR A 387 -5.52 2.99 -3.94
CA TYR A 387 -5.30 2.96 -2.48
C TYR A 387 -4.91 4.34 -1.94
N GLU A 388 -3.73 4.84 -2.29
CA GLU A 388 -3.12 6.02 -1.68
C GLU A 388 -3.75 7.33 -2.18
N LYS A 389 -3.88 7.51 -3.50
CA LYS A 389 -4.62 8.66 -4.04
C LYS A 389 -6.09 8.58 -3.67
N GLY A 390 -6.69 7.38 -3.68
CA GLY A 390 -8.05 7.15 -3.19
C GLY A 390 -8.25 7.64 -1.76
N SER A 391 -7.30 7.35 -0.87
CA SER A 391 -7.27 7.87 0.51
C SER A 391 -7.18 9.40 0.55
N GLU A 392 -6.35 10.01 -0.30
CA GLU A 392 -6.25 11.48 -0.39
C GLU A 392 -7.56 12.12 -0.89
N VAL A 393 -8.29 11.46 -1.78
CA VAL A 393 -9.63 11.91 -2.22
C VAL A 393 -10.62 11.91 -1.04
N VAL A 394 -10.62 10.85 -0.24
CA VAL A 394 -11.44 10.79 0.98
C VAL A 394 -11.00 11.86 1.98
N ARG A 395 -9.69 12.06 2.16
CA ARG A 395 -9.14 13.12 3.04
C ARG A 395 -9.59 14.51 2.61
N MET A 396 -9.63 14.80 1.32
CA MET A 396 -10.13 16.08 0.83
C MET A 396 -11.60 16.31 1.17
N ILE A 397 -12.43 15.29 1.12
CA ILE A 397 -13.83 15.36 1.60
C ILE A 397 -13.86 15.70 3.09
N HIS A 398 -13.05 15.02 3.89
CA HIS A 398 -12.90 15.30 5.31
C HIS A 398 -12.45 16.76 5.57
N THR A 399 -11.49 17.25 4.80
CA THR A 399 -11.00 18.64 4.91
C THR A 399 -12.09 19.66 4.57
N LEU A 400 -12.88 19.40 3.51
CA LEU A 400 -13.96 20.31 3.07
C LEU A 400 -15.16 20.32 4.03
N LEU A 401 -15.52 19.16 4.62
CA LEU A 401 -16.69 19.01 5.49
C LEU A 401 -16.37 19.24 6.97
N GLY A 402 -15.10 19.14 7.36
CA GLY A 402 -14.66 19.04 8.75
C GLY A 402 -14.96 17.68 9.36
N ALA A 403 -14.35 17.38 10.50
CA ALA A 403 -14.46 16.08 11.17
C ALA A 403 -15.92 15.70 11.50
N GLU A 404 -16.71 16.66 11.99
CA GLU A 404 -18.11 16.43 12.34
C GLU A 404 -18.97 16.15 11.12
N GLY A 405 -18.80 16.93 10.05
CA GLY A 405 -19.51 16.73 8.78
C GLY A 405 -19.16 15.40 8.11
N PHE A 406 -17.90 15.03 8.14
CA PHE A 406 -17.44 13.75 7.61
C PHE A 406 -18.01 12.57 8.42
N ARG A 407 -18.04 12.67 9.76
CA ARG A 407 -18.67 11.64 10.60
C ARG A 407 -20.14 11.49 10.30
N LYS A 408 -20.90 12.56 10.13
CA LYS A 408 -22.32 12.52 9.71
C LYS A 408 -22.50 11.81 8.36
N GLY A 409 -21.63 12.13 7.40
CA GLY A 409 -21.62 11.49 6.09
C GLY A 409 -21.33 10.00 6.16
N SER A 410 -20.33 9.61 6.95
CA SER A 410 -19.95 8.22 7.16
C SER A 410 -21.08 7.41 7.84
N ASP A 411 -21.73 7.98 8.86
CA ASP A 411 -22.86 7.34 9.53
C ASP A 411 -24.02 7.11 8.56
N LEU A 412 -24.33 8.10 7.73
CA LEU A 412 -25.39 7.97 6.71
C LEU A 412 -25.05 6.90 5.65
N TYR A 413 -23.79 6.86 5.21
CA TYR A 413 -23.29 5.85 4.27
C TYR A 413 -23.48 4.43 4.79
N PHE A 414 -23.04 4.15 6.02
CA PHE A 414 -23.21 2.84 6.63
C PHE A 414 -24.68 2.51 6.92
N GLN A 415 -25.47 3.46 7.41
CA GLN A 415 -26.88 3.25 7.65
C GLN A 415 -27.66 2.96 6.36
N ARG A 416 -27.37 3.70 5.29
CA ARG A 416 -28.08 3.60 4.00
C ARG A 416 -27.77 2.34 3.24
N HIS A 417 -26.51 1.89 3.31
CA HIS A 417 -25.95 0.85 2.43
C HIS A 417 -25.51 -0.43 3.14
N ASP A 418 -25.79 -0.58 4.43
CA ASP A 418 -25.46 -1.80 5.16
C ASP A 418 -26.07 -3.04 4.47
N GLY A 419 -25.22 -4.05 4.22
CA GLY A 419 -25.60 -5.27 3.50
C GLY A 419 -25.75 -5.10 1.98
N GLN A 420 -25.27 -4.01 1.40
CA GLN A 420 -25.36 -3.73 -0.03
C GLN A 420 -23.98 -3.67 -0.72
N ALA A 421 -24.01 -3.88 -2.04
CA ALA A 421 -22.87 -3.68 -2.94
C ALA A 421 -23.12 -2.39 -3.75
N VAL A 422 -22.29 -1.37 -3.56
CA VAL A 422 -22.56 0.00 -4.01
C VAL A 422 -21.38 0.63 -4.76
N THR A 423 -21.51 1.91 -5.12
CA THR A 423 -20.55 2.61 -5.96
C THR A 423 -19.83 3.76 -5.22
N CYS A 424 -18.74 4.26 -5.79
CA CYS A 424 -18.10 5.48 -5.32
C CYS A 424 -19.06 6.67 -5.29
N ASP A 425 -19.95 6.78 -6.28
CA ASP A 425 -20.98 7.84 -6.31
C ASP A 425 -21.95 7.75 -5.13
N ASP A 426 -22.29 6.55 -4.68
CA ASP A 426 -23.15 6.34 -3.49
C ASP A 426 -22.47 6.87 -2.22
N PHE A 427 -21.14 6.66 -2.08
CA PHE A 427 -20.38 7.22 -0.97
C PHE A 427 -20.37 8.75 -0.98
N VAL A 428 -20.08 9.36 -2.12
CA VAL A 428 -20.09 10.83 -2.28
C VAL A 428 -21.48 11.38 -2.02
N LYS A 429 -22.53 10.70 -2.49
CA LYS A 429 -23.93 11.11 -2.28
C LYS A 429 -24.33 11.10 -0.80
N ALA A 430 -23.85 10.14 -0.03
CA ALA A 430 -24.08 10.12 1.41
C ALA A 430 -23.41 11.33 2.10
N MET A 431 -22.22 11.70 1.66
CA MET A 431 -21.52 12.91 2.16
C MET A 431 -22.27 14.20 1.82
N GLU A 432 -22.80 14.31 0.59
CA GLU A 432 -23.62 15.44 0.16
C GLU A 432 -24.90 15.55 1.01
N ASP A 433 -25.65 14.45 1.09
CA ASP A 433 -26.98 14.45 1.72
C ASP A 433 -26.91 14.74 3.23
N ALA A 434 -25.90 14.19 3.91
CA ALA A 434 -25.71 14.42 5.34
C ALA A 434 -25.33 15.86 5.68
N ASN A 435 -24.71 16.59 4.74
CA ASN A 435 -24.18 17.94 5.00
C ASN A 435 -24.85 19.04 4.19
N GLY A 436 -25.79 18.70 3.29
CA GLY A 436 -26.47 19.69 2.44
C GLY A 436 -25.53 20.44 1.50
N VAL A 437 -24.50 19.76 0.97
CA VAL A 437 -23.49 20.34 0.05
C VAL A 437 -23.57 19.67 -1.33
N ASP A 438 -23.05 20.37 -2.34
CA ASP A 438 -22.89 19.85 -3.70
C ASP A 438 -21.44 19.44 -3.94
N LEU A 439 -21.20 18.14 -4.15
CA LEU A 439 -19.91 17.56 -4.48
C LEU A 439 -19.84 17.08 -5.95
N THR A 440 -20.73 17.56 -6.82
CA THR A 440 -20.77 17.12 -8.23
C THR A 440 -19.46 17.37 -8.95
N GLN A 441 -18.88 18.57 -8.85
CA GLN A 441 -17.56 18.88 -9.44
C GLN A 441 -16.46 18.10 -8.76
N PHE A 442 -16.54 17.88 -7.45
CA PHE A 442 -15.56 17.11 -6.69
C PHE A 442 -15.38 15.68 -7.23
N LYS A 443 -16.44 15.08 -7.79
CA LYS A 443 -16.39 13.72 -8.37
C LYS A 443 -15.39 13.57 -9.53
N ARG A 444 -14.91 14.68 -10.11
CA ARG A 444 -13.82 14.65 -11.09
C ARG A 444 -12.54 13.99 -10.54
N TRP A 445 -12.32 14.01 -9.23
CA TRP A 445 -11.23 13.26 -8.60
C TRP A 445 -11.34 11.75 -8.80
N TYR A 446 -12.55 11.22 -8.95
CA TYR A 446 -12.78 9.81 -9.25
C TYR A 446 -12.67 9.47 -10.74
N SER A 447 -12.98 10.40 -11.63
CA SER A 447 -13.11 10.14 -13.08
C SER A 447 -11.97 10.66 -13.94
N GLN A 448 -11.16 11.60 -13.45
CA GLN A 448 -9.99 12.12 -14.16
C GLN A 448 -8.70 11.59 -13.53
N SER A 449 -7.81 11.02 -14.36
CA SER A 449 -6.45 10.61 -13.97
C SER A 449 -5.47 11.77 -14.09
N GLY A 450 -4.27 11.56 -13.60
CA GLY A 450 -3.19 12.56 -13.62
C GLY A 450 -3.13 13.41 -12.34
N THR A 451 -1.96 13.97 -12.11
CA THR A 451 -1.70 14.81 -10.94
C THR A 451 -1.86 16.28 -11.30
N PRO A 452 -2.83 16.99 -10.67
CA PRO A 452 -3.00 18.42 -10.92
C PRO A 452 -1.77 19.23 -10.51
N ARG A 453 -1.52 20.31 -11.24
CA ARG A 453 -0.51 21.32 -10.95
C ARG A 453 -1.22 22.58 -10.45
N LEU A 454 -0.70 23.15 -9.37
CA LEU A 454 -1.22 24.34 -8.74
C LEU A 454 -0.11 25.42 -8.72
N ALA A 455 -0.20 26.40 -9.62
CA ALA A 455 0.73 27.51 -9.68
C ALA A 455 0.13 28.70 -8.90
N VAL A 456 0.85 29.20 -7.89
CA VAL A 456 0.40 30.26 -7.01
C VAL A 456 1.36 31.44 -7.08
N GLU A 457 0.79 32.63 -7.25
CA GLU A 457 1.49 33.91 -7.19
C GLU A 457 0.86 34.78 -6.13
N GLY A 458 1.69 35.54 -5.38
CA GLY A 458 1.25 36.46 -4.36
C GLY A 458 1.68 37.90 -4.67
N GLU A 459 0.77 38.85 -4.48
CA GLU A 459 1.02 40.28 -4.64
C GLU A 459 0.51 41.06 -3.43
N TYR A 460 1.38 41.90 -2.86
CA TYR A 460 1.02 42.73 -1.70
C TYR A 460 0.92 44.20 -2.08
N ASP A 461 -0.26 44.79 -1.86
CA ASP A 461 -0.48 46.25 -1.95
C ASP A 461 -0.43 46.86 -0.55
N ALA A 462 0.70 47.51 -0.23
CA ALA A 462 0.93 48.13 1.09
C ALA A 462 -0.01 49.32 1.35
N ALA A 463 -0.41 50.06 0.31
CA ALA A 463 -1.31 51.20 0.46
C ALA A 463 -2.73 50.77 0.81
N ALA A 464 -3.22 49.73 0.13
CA ALA A 464 -4.55 49.14 0.41
C ALA A 464 -4.53 48.11 1.54
N ARG A 465 -3.36 47.71 2.03
CA ARG A 465 -3.16 46.62 3.01
C ARG A 465 -3.86 45.31 2.53
N ARG A 466 -3.65 44.97 1.27
CA ARG A 466 -4.25 43.81 0.64
C ARG A 466 -3.17 42.84 0.15
N TYR A 467 -3.42 41.55 0.34
CA TYR A 467 -2.61 40.49 -0.26
C TYR A 467 -3.47 39.64 -1.15
N THR A 468 -3.09 39.57 -2.43
CA THR A 468 -3.83 38.80 -3.45
C THR A 468 -3.04 37.56 -3.82
N LEU A 469 -3.68 36.40 -3.65
CA LEU A 469 -3.22 35.13 -4.22
C LEU A 469 -3.92 34.87 -5.54
N THR A 470 -3.15 34.71 -6.59
CA THR A 470 -3.64 34.21 -7.90
C THR A 470 -3.25 32.74 -8.01
N VAL A 471 -4.26 31.89 -8.13
CA VAL A 471 -4.10 30.42 -8.15
C VAL A 471 -4.54 29.90 -9.51
N ARG A 472 -3.66 29.18 -10.21
CA ARG A 472 -3.94 28.53 -11.49
C ARG A 472 -3.79 27.02 -11.34
N GLN A 473 -4.81 26.26 -11.74
CA GLN A 473 -4.73 24.82 -11.81
C GLN A 473 -4.70 24.32 -13.25
N SER A 474 -3.95 23.27 -13.48
CA SER A 474 -3.91 22.52 -14.73
C SER A 474 -3.65 21.05 -14.42
N CYS A 475 -3.99 20.16 -15.35
CA CYS A 475 -3.68 18.75 -15.23
C CYS A 475 -3.18 18.22 -16.59
N PRO A 476 -2.04 17.54 -16.65
CA PRO A 476 -1.49 17.07 -17.92
C PRO A 476 -2.37 15.98 -18.55
N PRO A 477 -2.33 15.81 -19.88
CA PRO A 477 -2.95 14.68 -20.56
C PRO A 477 -2.43 13.34 -20.01
N THR A 478 -3.31 12.35 -19.98
CA THR A 478 -3.00 10.98 -19.60
C THR A 478 -3.59 10.02 -20.63
N PRO A 479 -3.21 8.73 -20.65
CA PRO A 479 -3.76 7.76 -21.59
C PRO A 479 -5.30 7.76 -21.58
N GLY A 480 -5.92 7.93 -22.77
CA GLY A 480 -7.37 8.01 -22.91
C GLY A 480 -8.02 9.33 -22.46
N GLN A 481 -7.27 10.27 -21.89
CA GLN A 481 -7.77 11.55 -21.40
C GLN A 481 -6.88 12.71 -21.90
N PRO A 482 -7.06 13.19 -23.16
CA PRO A 482 -6.22 14.23 -23.73
C PRO A 482 -6.48 15.62 -23.15
N SER A 483 -7.64 15.83 -22.53
CA SER A 483 -8.03 17.11 -21.90
C SER A 483 -8.60 16.86 -20.51
N LYS A 484 -8.45 17.84 -19.62
CA LYS A 484 -8.89 17.79 -18.23
C LYS A 484 -9.72 19.04 -17.90
N GLU A 485 -10.73 18.82 -17.07
CA GLU A 485 -11.52 19.92 -16.49
C GLU A 485 -11.01 20.28 -15.08
N PRO A 486 -11.26 21.52 -14.59
CA PRO A 486 -10.81 21.94 -13.27
C PRO A 486 -11.37 21.04 -12.17
N PHE A 487 -10.48 20.69 -11.21
CA PHE A 487 -10.87 19.99 -9.99
C PHE A 487 -11.35 20.94 -8.90
N VAL A 488 -12.01 20.42 -7.88
CA VAL A 488 -12.16 21.10 -6.59
C VAL A 488 -10.93 20.79 -5.75
N ILE A 489 -10.09 21.78 -5.52
CA ILE A 489 -8.83 21.59 -4.79
C ILE A 489 -8.92 22.37 -3.48
N PRO A 490 -9.01 21.69 -2.31
CA PRO A 490 -8.91 22.35 -1.02
C PRO A 490 -7.46 22.79 -0.77
N LEU A 491 -7.25 24.09 -0.73
CA LEU A 491 -5.95 24.73 -0.45
C LEU A 491 -5.96 25.27 0.98
N GLU A 492 -5.39 24.53 1.89
CA GLU A 492 -5.19 24.96 3.28
C GLU A 492 -3.97 25.86 3.39
N LEU A 493 -4.11 26.99 4.06
CA LEU A 493 -3.02 27.96 4.14
C LEU A 493 -3.07 28.83 5.40
N GLY A 494 -1.92 29.43 5.67
CA GLY A 494 -1.74 30.54 6.60
C GLY A 494 -0.87 31.62 5.96
N LEU A 495 -0.90 32.83 6.53
CA LEU A 495 -0.01 33.93 6.19
C LEU A 495 0.82 34.28 7.42
N LEU A 496 2.15 34.33 7.27
CA LEU A 496 3.07 34.65 8.37
C LEU A 496 3.60 36.07 8.21
N ASP A 497 3.74 36.77 9.36
CA ASP A 497 4.43 38.05 9.43
C ASP A 497 5.96 37.88 9.43
N GLY A 498 6.69 38.98 9.46
CA GLY A 498 8.15 38.99 9.47
C GLY A 498 8.78 38.43 10.77
N GLN A 499 7.97 38.12 11.79
CA GLN A 499 8.39 37.48 13.03
C GLN A 499 8.00 35.98 13.09
N GLY A 500 7.26 35.50 12.09
CA GLY A 500 6.79 34.12 12.06
C GLY A 500 5.44 33.88 12.76
N HIS A 501 4.72 34.93 13.13
CA HIS A 501 3.39 34.77 13.69
C HIS A 501 2.34 34.68 12.59
N GLU A 502 1.30 33.92 12.83
CA GLU A 502 0.15 33.81 11.92
C GLU A 502 -0.67 35.12 11.95
N LEU A 503 -0.95 35.64 10.78
CA LEU A 503 -1.84 36.76 10.59
C LEU A 503 -3.31 36.31 10.57
N PRO A 504 -4.26 37.08 11.14
CA PRO A 504 -5.68 36.81 10.95
C PRO A 504 -6.07 36.88 9.47
N LEU A 505 -6.85 35.91 8.99
CA LEU A 505 -7.24 35.76 7.59
C LEU A 505 -8.67 36.28 7.37
N ARG A 506 -8.78 37.38 6.64
CA ARG A 506 -10.06 37.96 6.23
C ARG A 506 -10.08 38.17 4.72
N LEU A 507 -10.96 37.45 4.03
CA LEU A 507 -11.20 37.69 2.60
C LEU A 507 -12.04 38.96 2.36
N GLU A 508 -11.86 39.54 1.20
CA GLU A 508 -12.70 40.65 0.72
C GLU A 508 -14.19 40.25 0.74
N GLY A 509 -15.03 41.09 1.32
CA GLY A 509 -16.46 40.83 1.49
C GLY A 509 -16.84 40.12 2.79
N GLU A 510 -15.91 39.60 3.55
CA GLU A 510 -16.17 39.04 4.87
C GLU A 510 -16.23 40.12 5.96
N ALA A 511 -17.11 39.93 6.96
CA ALA A 511 -17.27 40.86 8.05
C ALA A 511 -16.16 40.77 9.10
N VAL A 512 -15.62 39.59 9.33
CA VAL A 512 -14.60 39.30 10.36
C VAL A 512 -13.56 38.31 9.81
N ALA A 513 -12.36 38.37 10.40
CA ALA A 513 -11.29 37.39 10.12
C ALA A 513 -11.65 36.00 10.66
N GLN A 514 -11.16 34.98 9.98
CA GLN A 514 -11.38 33.57 10.34
C GLN A 514 -10.06 32.93 10.78
N GLY A 515 -9.55 33.29 11.95
CA GLY A 515 -8.32 32.66 12.47
C GLY A 515 -7.07 32.90 11.63
N GLY A 516 -6.02 32.16 11.91
CA GLY A 516 -4.72 32.20 11.22
C GLY A 516 -4.52 31.06 10.19
N ASN A 517 -5.46 30.14 10.10
CA ASN A 517 -5.43 29.00 9.19
C ASN A 517 -6.81 28.82 8.54
N ARG A 518 -6.87 28.61 7.24
CA ARG A 518 -8.14 28.36 6.56
C ARG A 518 -7.96 27.53 5.29
N VAL A 519 -9.07 26.93 4.84
CA VAL A 519 -9.16 26.17 3.59
C VAL A 519 -9.86 27.02 2.53
N LEU A 520 -9.22 27.23 1.39
CA LEU A 520 -9.81 27.82 0.19
C LEU A 520 -10.20 26.73 -0.78
N ALA A 521 -11.40 26.77 -1.33
CA ALA A 521 -11.82 25.88 -2.42
C ALA A 521 -11.42 26.47 -3.77
N VAL A 522 -10.44 25.91 -4.43
CA VAL A 522 -10.04 26.27 -5.80
C VAL A 522 -10.87 25.42 -6.77
N THR A 523 -11.76 26.06 -7.52
CA THR A 523 -12.74 25.38 -8.39
C THR A 523 -12.63 25.74 -9.86
N GLU A 524 -11.87 26.79 -10.19
CA GLU A 524 -11.71 27.32 -11.54
C GLU A 524 -10.27 27.14 -12.04
N ALA A 525 -10.07 27.25 -13.34
CA ALA A 525 -8.75 27.18 -13.94
C ALA A 525 -7.80 28.32 -13.45
N GLU A 526 -8.34 29.50 -13.23
CA GLU A 526 -7.68 30.63 -12.56
C GLU A 526 -8.65 31.26 -11.57
N GLN A 527 -8.18 31.49 -10.34
CA GLN A 527 -9.01 32.08 -9.29
C GLN A 527 -8.14 33.00 -8.42
N ARG A 528 -8.72 34.12 -7.98
CA ARG A 528 -8.06 35.11 -7.11
C ARG A 528 -8.73 35.14 -5.76
N PHE A 529 -7.87 35.19 -4.73
CA PHE A 529 -8.29 35.34 -3.33
C PHE A 529 -7.62 36.59 -2.77
N VAL A 530 -8.42 37.56 -2.34
CA VAL A 530 -7.95 38.85 -1.80
C VAL A 530 -8.11 38.85 -0.32
N PHE A 531 -6.99 38.85 0.41
CA PHE A 531 -6.97 39.07 1.86
C PHE A 531 -6.87 40.55 2.17
N VAL A 532 -7.71 41.03 3.06
CA VAL A 532 -7.78 42.44 3.47
C VAL A 532 -7.24 42.62 4.89
N GLU A 533 -6.91 43.86 5.23
CA GLU A 533 -6.34 44.23 6.54
C GLU A 533 -5.03 43.51 6.87
N VAL A 534 -4.24 43.22 5.85
CA VAL A 534 -2.92 42.61 6.00
C VAL A 534 -1.90 43.68 6.31
N PRO A 535 -1.30 43.72 7.54
CA PRO A 535 -0.53 44.85 8.01
C PRO A 535 0.82 45.04 7.34
N GLU A 536 1.43 43.98 6.85
CA GLU A 536 2.73 43.95 6.16
C GLU A 536 2.75 42.86 5.09
N GLN A 537 3.76 42.84 4.24
CA GLN A 537 3.92 41.79 3.23
C GLN A 537 4.09 40.44 3.93
N PRO A 538 3.13 39.51 3.74
CA PRO A 538 3.19 38.22 4.41
C PRO A 538 4.04 37.22 3.64
N LEU A 539 4.48 36.19 4.34
CA LEU A 539 4.98 34.95 3.71
C LEU A 539 3.88 33.89 3.76
N PRO A 540 3.37 33.40 2.62
CA PRO A 540 2.32 32.38 2.64
C PRO A 540 2.90 31.01 2.98
N SER A 541 2.20 30.28 3.83
CA SER A 541 2.37 28.87 4.11
C SER A 541 1.25 28.13 3.38
N LEU A 542 1.55 27.51 2.24
CA LEU A 542 0.57 26.96 1.31
C LEU A 542 0.47 25.45 1.41
N LEU A 543 -0.71 24.90 1.12
CA LEU A 543 -1.00 23.47 1.09
C LEU A 543 -0.64 22.79 2.41
N ARG A 544 -1.02 23.38 3.50
CA ARG A 544 -0.75 22.89 4.86
C ARG A 544 -1.29 21.48 5.04
N GLY A 545 -0.53 20.61 5.69
CA GLY A 545 -0.87 19.22 5.87
C GLY A 545 -1.01 18.42 4.57
N PHE A 546 -0.55 18.96 3.44
CA PHE A 546 -0.79 18.41 2.10
C PHE A 546 -2.28 18.22 1.83
N SER A 547 -3.04 19.30 1.90
CA SER A 547 -4.51 19.30 1.84
C SER A 547 -5.11 18.81 0.51
N ALA A 548 -4.29 18.63 -0.52
CA ALA A 548 -4.68 18.02 -1.80
C ALA A 548 -3.49 17.33 -2.49
N PRO A 549 -3.71 16.23 -3.21
CA PRO A 549 -2.64 15.51 -3.94
C PRO A 549 -2.29 16.20 -5.25
N VAL A 550 -1.58 17.33 -5.15
CA VAL A 550 -1.21 18.19 -6.26
C VAL A 550 0.27 18.54 -6.22
N LYS A 551 0.81 18.98 -7.36
CA LYS A 551 2.14 19.57 -7.46
C LYS A 551 2.01 21.09 -7.33
N LEU A 552 2.37 21.61 -6.16
CA LEU A 552 2.33 23.05 -5.85
C LEU A 552 3.62 23.72 -6.35
N SER A 553 3.50 24.89 -6.98
CA SER A 553 4.61 25.80 -7.23
C SER A 553 4.30 27.20 -6.70
N PHE A 554 5.22 27.73 -5.91
CA PHE A 554 5.27 29.11 -5.45
C PHE A 554 6.73 29.56 -5.46
N PRO A 555 7.06 30.80 -5.89
CA PRO A 555 8.45 31.20 -6.06
C PRO A 555 9.14 31.57 -4.74
N TYR A 556 9.23 30.62 -3.82
CA TYR A 556 9.98 30.80 -2.57
C TYR A 556 11.48 30.97 -2.85
N SER A 557 12.08 31.99 -2.22
CA SER A 557 13.54 32.04 -2.11
C SER A 557 14.05 31.02 -1.09
N ARG A 558 15.34 30.67 -1.16
CA ARG A 558 15.96 29.79 -0.16
C ARG A 558 15.90 30.36 1.25
N ASP A 559 16.01 31.68 1.40
CA ASP A 559 15.88 32.35 2.70
C ASP A 559 14.44 32.29 3.23
N GLN A 560 13.43 32.40 2.37
CA GLN A 560 12.03 32.18 2.75
C GLN A 560 11.75 30.74 3.15
N LEU A 561 12.29 29.75 2.45
CA LEU A 561 12.18 28.33 2.83
C LEU A 561 12.85 28.07 4.19
N LEU A 562 14.02 28.66 4.42
CA LEU A 562 14.71 28.59 5.72
C LEU A 562 13.84 29.17 6.85
N PHE A 563 13.21 30.31 6.59
CA PHE A 563 12.29 30.96 7.55
C PHE A 563 11.08 30.07 7.87
N LEU A 564 10.46 29.46 6.86
CA LEU A 564 9.34 28.53 7.07
C LEU A 564 9.75 27.29 7.85
N MET A 565 10.94 26.72 7.61
CA MET A 565 11.47 25.60 8.38
C MET A 565 11.54 25.91 9.88
N GLN A 566 11.83 27.16 10.24
CA GLN A 566 12.04 27.59 11.61
C GLN A 566 10.74 28.05 12.29
N HIS A 567 9.82 28.67 11.55
CA HIS A 567 8.73 29.46 12.12
C HIS A 567 7.32 28.97 11.77
N ASP A 568 7.16 28.11 10.73
CA ASP A 568 5.82 27.65 10.38
C ASP A 568 5.20 26.87 11.54
N SER A 569 3.95 27.18 11.87
CA SER A 569 3.19 26.49 12.90
C SER A 569 2.70 25.11 12.44
N ASP A 570 2.60 24.89 11.13
CA ASP A 570 2.25 23.59 10.55
C ASP A 570 3.50 22.70 10.46
N GLY A 571 3.51 21.59 11.22
CA GLY A 571 4.67 20.69 11.27
C GLY A 571 4.98 20.03 9.95
N PHE A 572 3.96 19.68 9.14
CA PHE A 572 4.17 19.16 7.81
C PHE A 572 4.83 20.21 6.90
N ASN A 573 4.35 21.44 6.92
CA ASN A 573 4.91 22.51 6.10
C ASN A 573 6.34 22.90 6.52
N ARG A 574 6.72 22.73 7.79
CA ARG A 574 8.14 22.85 8.20
C ARG A 574 9.01 21.83 7.47
N TRP A 575 8.60 20.58 7.47
CA TRP A 575 9.29 19.52 6.72
C TRP A 575 9.32 19.81 5.22
N GLU A 576 8.19 20.21 4.64
CA GLU A 576 8.06 20.53 3.22
C GLU A 576 8.98 21.68 2.80
N ALA A 577 9.10 22.72 3.61
CA ALA A 577 10.04 23.82 3.35
C ALA A 577 11.49 23.30 3.29
N GLY A 578 11.86 22.40 4.20
CA GLY A 578 13.17 21.75 4.19
C GLY A 578 13.39 20.86 2.97
N GLN A 579 12.37 20.12 2.53
CA GLN A 579 12.45 19.32 1.30
C GLN A 579 12.58 20.19 0.05
N GLN A 580 11.83 21.27 -0.06
CA GLN A 580 11.96 22.21 -1.18
C GLN A 580 13.34 22.89 -1.23
N LEU A 581 13.89 23.28 -0.07
CA LEU A 581 15.25 23.79 0.03
C LEU A 581 16.27 22.75 -0.46
N SER A 582 16.16 21.53 0.04
CA SER A 582 17.05 20.42 -0.36
C SER A 582 16.95 20.08 -1.83
N VAL A 583 15.73 20.08 -2.40
CA VAL A 583 15.50 19.86 -3.84
C VAL A 583 16.20 20.94 -4.67
N GLN A 584 16.03 22.24 -4.32
CA GLN A 584 16.69 23.31 -5.05
C GLN A 584 18.22 23.18 -5.02
N VAL A 585 18.79 22.84 -3.85
CA VAL A 585 20.24 22.64 -3.70
C VAL A 585 20.72 21.45 -4.49
N LEU A 586 20.01 20.31 -4.43
CA LEU A 586 20.39 19.09 -5.18
C LEU A 586 20.25 19.29 -6.69
N GLN A 587 19.21 19.99 -7.17
CA GLN A 587 19.07 20.31 -8.60
C GLN A 587 20.21 21.20 -9.10
N GLU A 588 20.69 22.13 -8.29
CA GLU A 588 21.88 22.94 -8.62
C GLU A 588 23.14 22.07 -8.72
N LEU A 589 23.36 21.15 -7.76
CA LEU A 589 24.46 20.19 -7.80
C LEU A 589 24.39 19.27 -9.03
N ILE A 590 23.21 18.77 -9.37
CA ILE A 590 22.99 17.95 -10.57
C ILE A 590 23.39 18.74 -11.82
N GLY A 591 22.98 20.01 -11.93
CA GLY A 591 23.37 20.89 -13.03
C GLY A 591 24.87 21.14 -13.09
N GLN A 592 25.55 21.36 -11.95
CA GLN A 592 27.00 21.47 -11.88
C GLN A 592 27.69 20.19 -12.36
N HIS A 593 27.21 19.02 -11.89
CA HIS A 593 27.75 17.73 -12.32
C HIS A 593 27.63 17.52 -13.83
N GLN A 594 26.48 17.81 -14.40
CA GLN A 594 26.21 17.68 -15.84
C GLN A 594 27.10 18.58 -16.69
N ARG A 595 27.50 19.77 -16.17
CA ARG A 595 28.43 20.68 -16.83
C ARG A 595 29.91 20.38 -16.57
N GLY A 596 30.20 19.32 -15.76
CA GLY A 596 31.58 18.97 -15.36
C GLY A 596 32.23 19.99 -14.42
N GLU A 597 31.44 20.79 -13.73
CA GLU A 597 31.89 21.77 -12.75
C GLU A 597 32.23 21.13 -11.39
N GLN A 598 33.01 21.83 -10.59
CA GLN A 598 33.21 21.44 -9.20
C GLN A 598 31.94 21.61 -8.42
N LEU A 599 31.52 20.56 -7.69
CA LEU A 599 30.34 20.60 -6.87
C LEU A 599 30.52 21.49 -5.64
N VAL A 600 29.59 22.42 -5.41
CA VAL A 600 29.60 23.35 -4.28
C VAL A 600 28.23 23.31 -3.61
N LEU A 601 28.21 22.87 -2.35
CA LEU A 601 26.99 22.80 -1.54
C LEU A 601 26.63 24.18 -0.99
N ASP A 602 25.38 24.62 -1.15
CA ASP A 602 24.88 25.87 -0.55
C ASP A 602 24.96 25.76 0.99
N PRO A 603 25.70 26.66 1.67
CA PRO A 603 25.91 26.62 3.11
C PRO A 603 24.62 26.77 3.92
N ARG A 604 23.54 27.32 3.33
CA ARG A 604 22.25 27.46 3.98
C ARG A 604 21.64 26.10 4.39
N LEU A 605 21.89 25.05 3.61
CA LEU A 605 21.41 23.70 3.94
C LEU A 605 22.10 23.17 5.21
N ILE A 606 23.42 23.36 5.31
CA ILE A 606 24.20 22.97 6.51
C ILE A 606 23.71 23.75 7.73
N GLU A 607 23.50 25.04 7.59
CA GLU A 607 23.04 25.90 8.70
C GLU A 607 21.62 25.52 9.15
N ALA A 608 20.73 25.21 8.20
CA ALA A 608 19.40 24.66 8.50
C ALA A 608 19.48 23.39 9.37
N TYR A 609 20.32 22.44 8.96
CA TYR A 609 20.49 21.19 9.70
C TYR A 609 21.19 21.38 11.06
N ARG A 610 22.12 22.33 11.13
CA ARG A 610 22.74 22.70 12.40
C ARG A 610 21.72 23.22 13.42
N THR A 611 20.80 24.05 12.96
CA THR A 611 19.72 24.61 13.79
C THR A 611 18.77 23.50 14.26
N LEU A 612 18.40 22.55 13.39
CA LEU A 612 17.59 21.40 13.78
C LEU A 612 18.24 20.52 14.83
N LEU A 613 19.53 20.24 14.68
CA LEU A 613 20.28 19.43 15.66
C LEU A 613 20.46 20.16 17.01
N ALA A 614 20.46 21.48 17.03
CA ALA A 614 20.59 22.27 18.25
C ALA A 614 19.25 22.40 19.01
N ASP A 615 18.12 22.19 18.34
CA ASP A 615 16.78 22.32 18.96
C ASP A 615 16.39 21.03 19.67
N GLU A 616 16.58 20.99 20.98
CA GLU A 616 16.22 19.85 21.83
C GLU A 616 14.72 19.78 22.14
N ALA A 617 13.94 20.82 21.83
CA ALA A 617 12.50 20.85 22.07
C ALA A 617 11.72 20.19 20.93
N LEU A 618 12.29 20.05 19.74
CA LEU A 618 11.67 19.37 18.61
C LEU A 618 11.60 17.87 18.86
N ASP A 619 10.50 17.27 18.39
CA ASP A 619 10.35 15.82 18.32
C ASP A 619 11.51 15.20 17.52
N GLN A 620 12.22 14.24 18.12
CA GLN A 620 13.39 13.62 17.50
C GLN A 620 13.05 12.85 16.22
N ALA A 621 11.83 12.32 16.09
CA ALA A 621 11.39 11.69 14.84
C ALA A 621 11.25 12.74 13.72
N MET A 622 10.69 13.91 14.03
CA MET A 622 10.63 15.03 13.08
C MET A 622 12.01 15.54 12.71
N VAL A 623 12.93 15.62 13.66
CA VAL A 623 14.32 16.00 13.36
C VAL A 623 14.94 14.99 12.38
N ALA A 624 14.74 13.69 12.62
CA ALA A 624 15.24 12.64 11.73
C ALA A 624 14.66 12.76 10.32
N GLU A 625 13.35 12.99 10.19
CA GLU A 625 12.70 13.22 8.89
C GLU A 625 13.24 14.48 8.17
N MET A 626 13.43 15.57 8.91
CA MET A 626 13.94 16.83 8.34
C MET A 626 15.43 16.76 7.97
N LEU A 627 16.22 15.88 8.61
CA LEU A 627 17.63 15.61 8.25
C LEU A 627 17.75 14.67 7.04
N SER A 628 16.67 14.03 6.62
CA SER A 628 16.65 13.12 5.49
C SER A 628 16.58 13.89 4.17
N LEU A 629 17.59 13.74 3.31
CA LEU A 629 17.57 14.33 1.97
C LEU A 629 16.50 13.65 1.10
N PRO A 630 15.93 14.36 0.12
CA PRO A 630 15.08 13.75 -0.91
C PRO A 630 15.72 12.49 -1.50
N SER A 631 14.92 11.44 -1.70
CA SER A 631 15.43 10.18 -2.25
C SER A 631 15.79 10.33 -3.73
N GLU A 632 16.67 9.44 -4.22
CA GLU A 632 16.99 9.39 -5.65
C GLU A 632 15.74 9.09 -6.49
N ALA A 633 14.82 8.26 -5.99
CA ALA A 633 13.56 7.97 -6.66
C ALA A 633 12.67 9.22 -6.78
N TYR A 634 12.59 10.04 -5.73
CA TYR A 634 11.85 11.30 -5.80
C TYR A 634 12.51 12.32 -6.74
N LEU A 635 13.83 12.46 -6.69
CA LEU A 635 14.58 13.32 -7.62
C LEU A 635 14.41 12.87 -9.08
N THR A 636 14.34 11.57 -9.31
CA THR A 636 14.02 10.99 -10.63
C THR A 636 12.60 11.38 -11.07
N GLU A 637 11.62 11.25 -10.17
CA GLU A 637 10.21 11.59 -10.49
C GLU A 637 10.06 13.05 -10.91
N ILE A 638 10.66 13.98 -10.18
CA ILE A 638 10.55 15.42 -10.45
C ILE A 638 11.41 15.93 -11.61
N SER A 639 12.35 15.13 -12.09
CA SER A 639 13.18 15.49 -13.26
C SER A 639 12.38 15.38 -14.56
N GLU A 640 12.64 16.23 -15.54
CA GLU A 640 12.07 16.07 -16.88
C GLU A 640 12.68 14.83 -17.57
N VAL A 641 14.00 14.78 -17.60
CA VAL A 641 14.79 13.60 -17.98
C VAL A 641 15.71 13.27 -16.81
N ALA A 642 15.62 12.06 -16.29
CA ALA A 642 16.39 11.63 -15.15
C ALA A 642 17.82 11.24 -15.56
N ASP A 643 18.79 11.94 -15.02
CA ASP A 643 20.20 11.60 -15.09
C ASP A 643 20.61 10.82 -13.83
N VAL A 644 20.53 9.51 -13.91
CA VAL A 644 20.73 8.59 -12.76
C VAL A 644 22.08 8.83 -12.09
N ASP A 645 23.15 8.97 -12.90
CA ASP A 645 24.52 9.11 -12.39
C ASP A 645 24.73 10.48 -11.73
N ALA A 646 24.20 11.56 -12.32
CA ALA A 646 24.28 12.90 -11.74
C ALA A 646 23.46 13.02 -10.46
N ILE A 647 22.27 12.42 -10.40
CA ILE A 647 21.41 12.38 -9.21
C ILE A 647 22.16 11.66 -8.07
N HIS A 648 22.72 10.48 -8.33
CA HIS A 648 23.45 9.71 -7.33
C HIS A 648 24.68 10.46 -6.82
N ALA A 649 25.54 10.93 -7.72
CA ALA A 649 26.76 11.66 -7.38
C ALA A 649 26.49 12.93 -6.56
N SER A 650 25.49 13.70 -6.95
CA SER A 650 25.10 14.94 -6.27
C SER A 650 24.57 14.71 -4.87
N ARG A 651 23.71 13.69 -4.72
CA ARG A 651 23.15 13.32 -3.42
C ARG A 651 24.21 12.79 -2.46
N GLU A 652 25.10 11.91 -2.92
CA GLU A 652 26.21 11.40 -2.10
C GLU A 652 27.21 12.52 -1.73
N PHE A 653 27.50 13.43 -2.63
CA PHE A 653 28.30 14.62 -2.32
C PHE A 653 27.67 15.45 -1.20
N ALA A 654 26.37 15.75 -1.30
CA ALA A 654 25.66 16.52 -0.28
C ALA A 654 25.67 15.79 1.07
N ARG A 655 25.41 14.49 1.10
CA ARG A 655 25.48 13.67 2.33
C ARG A 655 26.86 13.74 2.98
N GLN A 656 27.92 13.58 2.20
CA GLN A 656 29.28 13.63 2.72
C GLN A 656 29.62 15.02 3.29
N ARG A 657 29.28 16.08 2.59
CA ARG A 657 29.54 17.46 3.06
C ARG A 657 28.76 17.81 4.33
N ILE A 658 27.49 17.34 4.43
CA ILE A 658 26.68 17.51 5.64
C ILE A 658 27.32 16.73 6.80
N GLY A 659 27.68 15.47 6.60
CA GLY A 659 28.32 14.65 7.64
C GLY A 659 29.64 15.22 8.14
N GLU A 660 30.46 15.78 7.26
CA GLU A 660 31.72 16.44 7.63
C GLU A 660 31.48 17.74 8.43
N ALA A 661 30.60 18.61 7.93
CA ALA A 661 30.34 19.92 8.54
C ALA A 661 29.59 19.86 9.87
N LEU A 662 28.79 18.80 10.08
CA LEU A 662 27.96 18.62 11.27
C LEU A 662 28.43 17.42 12.13
N PHE A 663 29.67 17.00 11.98
CA PHE A 663 30.20 15.82 12.69
C PHE A 663 29.96 15.88 14.21
N GLU A 664 30.37 16.97 14.86
CA GLU A 664 30.22 17.12 16.30
C GLU A 664 28.77 17.11 16.81
N PRO A 665 27.84 17.91 16.28
CA PRO A 665 26.44 17.83 16.74
C PRO A 665 25.78 16.49 16.43
N LEU A 666 26.09 15.85 15.31
CA LEU A 666 25.59 14.49 14.99
C LEU A 666 26.14 13.47 15.99
N TRP A 667 27.44 13.54 16.31
CA TRP A 667 28.09 12.63 17.25
C TRP A 667 27.52 12.77 18.65
N GLN A 668 27.28 13.99 19.12
CA GLN A 668 26.65 14.26 20.43
C GLN A 668 25.24 13.67 20.49
N ARG A 669 24.40 13.86 19.47
CA ARG A 669 23.05 13.29 19.41
C ARG A 669 23.07 11.78 19.37
N TYR A 670 23.99 11.19 18.58
CA TYR A 670 24.16 9.75 18.52
C TYR A 670 24.51 9.16 19.87
N GLN A 671 25.54 9.72 20.53
CA GLN A 671 26.01 9.21 21.82
C GLN A 671 24.95 9.32 22.92
N ALA A 672 24.24 10.42 22.98
CA ALA A 672 23.17 10.65 23.97
C ALA A 672 22.05 9.61 23.80
N ASN A 673 21.58 9.40 22.56
CA ASN A 673 20.51 8.45 22.28
C ASN A 673 20.97 6.99 22.43
N ARG A 674 22.19 6.66 21.99
CA ARG A 674 22.74 5.32 22.14
C ARG A 674 22.90 4.93 23.62
N LYS A 675 23.31 5.86 24.47
CA LYS A 675 23.37 5.63 25.93
C LYS A 675 21.99 5.24 26.50
N ILE A 676 20.95 5.97 26.13
CA ILE A 676 19.58 5.65 26.57
C ILE A 676 19.15 4.30 26.04
N SER A 677 19.40 3.98 24.77
CA SER A 677 19.05 2.69 24.16
C SER A 677 19.74 1.51 24.87
N ARG A 678 20.99 1.66 25.35
CA ARG A 678 21.67 0.61 26.14
C ARG A 678 21.10 0.44 27.55
N ASP A 679 20.63 1.54 28.14
CA ASP A 679 20.18 1.57 29.53
C ASP A 679 18.68 1.21 29.68
N THR A 680 17.95 1.08 28.58
CA THR A 680 16.48 0.80 28.55
C THR A 680 16.17 -0.37 27.62
N ALA A 681 15.23 -1.22 28.03
CA ALA A 681 14.71 -2.27 27.15
C ALA A 681 13.96 -1.68 25.94
N TYR A 682 13.94 -2.43 24.84
CA TYR A 682 13.18 -2.05 23.64
C TYR A 682 11.69 -1.89 23.92
N LEU A 683 11.12 -0.80 23.42
CA LEU A 683 9.68 -0.57 23.34
C LEU A 683 9.34 0.01 21.95
N ALA A 684 8.28 -0.52 21.35
CA ALA A 684 7.73 -0.02 20.08
C ALA A 684 6.77 1.16 20.32
N GLU A 685 7.21 2.15 21.11
CA GLU A 685 6.43 3.34 21.44
C GLU A 685 7.02 4.57 20.75
N ALA A 686 6.17 5.55 20.43
CA ALA A 686 6.53 6.73 19.63
C ALA A 686 7.80 7.44 20.13
N SER A 687 7.94 7.66 21.44
CA SER A 687 9.12 8.34 22.01
C SER A 687 10.41 7.52 21.90
N HIS A 688 10.31 6.19 22.00
CA HIS A 688 11.44 5.28 21.82
C HIS A 688 11.84 5.16 20.36
N ILE A 689 10.86 5.07 19.46
CA ILE A 689 11.07 5.08 18.00
C ILE A 689 11.76 6.38 17.58
N ALA A 690 11.29 7.53 18.07
CA ALA A 690 11.86 8.83 17.78
C ALA A 690 13.36 8.91 18.10
N ARG A 691 13.77 8.41 19.29
CA ARG A 691 15.19 8.37 19.68
C ARG A 691 16.03 7.51 18.74
N ARG A 692 15.55 6.29 18.41
CA ARG A 692 16.27 5.39 17.50
C ARG A 692 16.34 5.97 16.09
N SER A 693 15.31 6.64 15.62
CA SER A 693 15.29 7.30 14.31
C SER A 693 16.39 8.37 14.21
N LEU A 694 16.49 9.25 15.21
CA LEU A 694 17.55 10.27 15.22
C LEU A 694 18.94 9.65 15.40
N GLN A 695 19.08 8.65 16.28
CA GLN A 695 20.33 7.92 16.47
C GLN A 695 20.82 7.32 15.14
N ASN A 696 19.94 6.68 14.41
CA ASN A 696 20.26 5.94 13.19
C ASN A 696 20.56 6.87 12.00
N ILE A 697 19.81 7.96 11.82
CA ILE A 697 20.15 8.94 10.78
C ILE A 697 21.48 9.63 11.08
N ALA A 698 21.78 9.92 12.35
CA ALA A 698 23.07 10.46 12.75
C ALA A 698 24.21 9.49 12.41
N LEU A 699 24.06 8.19 12.74
CA LEU A 699 25.06 7.17 12.40
C LEU A 699 25.31 7.08 10.89
N SER A 700 24.26 7.18 10.09
CA SER A 700 24.37 7.12 8.62
C SER A 700 25.19 8.27 8.03
N TYR A 701 25.09 9.48 8.59
CA TYR A 701 25.95 10.60 8.21
C TYR A 701 27.39 10.47 8.75
N LEU A 702 27.52 10.10 10.01
CA LEU A 702 28.84 9.92 10.68
C LEU A 702 29.70 8.87 10.00
N SER A 703 29.10 7.79 9.52
CA SER A 703 29.79 6.69 8.82
C SER A 703 30.55 7.13 7.58
N LEU A 704 30.12 8.21 6.94
CA LEU A 704 30.77 8.76 5.75
C LEU A 704 32.15 9.38 6.05
N SER A 705 32.46 9.65 7.33
CA SER A 705 33.77 10.16 7.76
C SER A 705 34.89 9.12 7.61
N GLY A 706 34.57 7.84 7.59
CA GLY A 706 35.54 6.75 7.57
C GLY A 706 36.41 6.64 8.83
N ARG A 707 36.05 7.32 9.94
CA ARG A 707 36.82 7.32 11.18
C ARG A 707 36.66 6.00 11.94
N GLU A 708 37.75 5.52 12.51
CA GLU A 708 37.77 4.28 13.31
C GLU A 708 36.83 4.34 14.52
N GLU A 709 36.68 5.50 15.16
CA GLU A 709 35.76 5.68 16.29
C GLU A 709 34.31 5.45 15.91
N ILE A 710 33.93 5.80 14.66
CA ILE A 710 32.58 5.59 14.16
C ILE A 710 32.36 4.13 13.77
N LEU A 711 33.39 3.49 13.17
CA LEU A 711 33.37 2.04 12.93
C LEU A 711 33.19 1.27 14.24
N ALA A 712 33.94 1.64 15.29
CA ALA A 712 33.83 1.01 16.61
C ALA A 712 32.42 1.18 17.21
N ALA A 713 31.82 2.39 17.09
CA ALA A 713 30.47 2.67 17.55
C ALA A 713 29.42 1.87 16.76
N CYS A 714 29.60 1.74 15.45
CA CYS A 714 28.72 0.95 14.58
C CYS A 714 28.75 -0.55 14.95
N LEU A 715 29.94 -1.10 15.17
CA LEU A 715 30.11 -2.50 15.61
C LEU A 715 29.53 -2.72 17.00
N GLU A 716 29.71 -1.78 17.92
CA GLU A 716 29.09 -1.84 19.25
C GLU A 716 27.56 -1.82 19.16
N GLN A 717 27.00 -0.97 18.31
CA GLN A 717 25.55 -0.97 18.07
C GLN A 717 25.08 -2.29 17.47
N TYR A 718 25.78 -2.83 16.48
CA TYR A 718 25.43 -4.09 15.82
C TYR A 718 25.42 -5.28 16.80
N GLU A 719 26.44 -5.40 17.65
CA GLU A 719 26.60 -6.52 18.57
C GLU A 719 25.82 -6.34 19.88
N GLY A 720 25.68 -5.09 20.37
CA GLY A 720 25.19 -4.77 21.70
C GLY A 720 23.74 -4.32 21.78
N CYS A 721 23.00 -4.26 20.66
CA CYS A 721 21.58 -3.87 20.66
C CYS A 721 20.65 -5.07 20.93
N ASP A 722 19.46 -4.77 21.48
CA ASP A 722 18.40 -5.74 21.77
C ASP A 722 17.27 -5.73 20.73
N ASN A 723 17.46 -5.01 19.63
CA ASN A 723 16.40 -4.81 18.64
C ASN A 723 16.93 -4.79 17.19
N MET A 724 16.06 -5.13 16.27
CA MET A 724 16.38 -5.20 14.85
C MET A 724 16.56 -3.82 14.20
N THR A 725 15.91 -2.77 14.68
CA THR A 725 16.05 -1.41 14.14
C THR A 725 17.51 -0.95 14.20
N GLU A 726 18.15 -1.07 15.35
CA GLU A 726 19.55 -0.68 15.55
C GLU A 726 20.51 -1.64 14.86
N ARG A 727 20.22 -2.95 14.92
CA ARG A 727 21.06 -3.98 14.28
C ARG A 727 21.10 -3.86 12.77
N LEU A 728 19.93 -3.72 12.16
CA LEU A 728 19.82 -3.63 10.69
C LEU A 728 20.43 -2.33 10.16
N THR A 729 20.29 -1.22 10.89
CA THR A 729 20.92 0.06 10.53
C THR A 729 22.44 -0.08 10.57
N ALA A 730 23.00 -0.65 11.63
CA ALA A 730 24.44 -0.89 11.74
C ALA A 730 24.94 -1.82 10.62
N LEU A 731 24.20 -2.88 10.30
CA LEU A 731 24.52 -3.76 9.18
C LEU A 731 24.50 -3.01 7.84
N ALA A 732 23.50 -2.18 7.58
CA ALA A 732 23.40 -1.38 6.36
C ALA A 732 24.57 -0.39 6.23
N VAL A 733 24.99 0.23 7.33
CA VAL A 733 26.18 1.10 7.38
C VAL A 733 27.43 0.32 7.02
N LEU A 734 27.64 -0.86 7.60
CA LEU A 734 28.78 -1.72 7.28
C LEU A 734 28.78 -2.19 5.82
N VAL A 735 27.61 -2.61 5.31
CA VAL A 735 27.45 -3.05 3.91
C VAL A 735 27.84 -1.97 2.91
N ASN A 736 27.56 -0.72 3.23
CA ASN A 736 27.88 0.43 2.38
C ASN A 736 29.23 1.09 2.69
N SER A 737 30.03 0.51 3.60
CA SER A 737 31.35 1.01 3.97
C SER A 737 32.48 0.38 3.15
N GLY A 738 33.67 0.96 3.24
CA GLY A 738 34.90 0.39 2.71
C GLY A 738 35.56 -0.65 3.62
N PHE A 739 34.98 -0.98 4.78
CA PHE A 739 35.51 -1.95 5.74
C PHE A 739 35.13 -3.39 5.37
N GLU A 740 35.80 -3.95 4.35
CA GLU A 740 35.41 -5.23 3.73
C GLU A 740 35.46 -6.42 4.71
N ALA A 741 36.41 -6.44 5.64
CA ALA A 741 36.54 -7.53 6.61
C ALA A 741 35.38 -7.52 7.62
N GLU A 742 35.03 -6.36 8.16
CA GLU A 742 33.95 -6.18 9.13
C GLU A 742 32.60 -6.40 8.48
N LYS A 743 32.42 -5.90 7.26
CA LYS A 743 31.22 -6.15 6.43
C LYS A 743 31.01 -7.65 6.21
N GLY A 744 32.05 -8.35 5.76
CA GLY A 744 31.97 -9.79 5.49
C GLY A 744 31.64 -10.60 6.75
N LYS A 745 32.29 -10.25 7.87
CA LYS A 745 32.00 -10.88 9.16
C LYS A 745 30.57 -10.63 9.64
N ALA A 746 30.12 -9.39 9.59
CA ALA A 746 28.75 -9.02 10.03
C ALA A 746 27.67 -9.71 9.20
N LEU A 747 27.81 -9.74 7.87
CA LEU A 747 26.88 -10.43 6.98
C LEU A 747 26.82 -11.94 7.25
N ALA A 748 27.98 -12.58 7.47
CA ALA A 748 28.04 -14.01 7.76
C ALA A 748 27.42 -14.33 9.13
N MET A 749 27.72 -13.55 10.16
CA MET A 749 27.14 -13.73 11.50
C MET A 749 25.63 -13.53 11.49
N PHE A 750 25.11 -12.52 10.79
CA PHE A 750 23.69 -12.26 10.65
C PHE A 750 22.96 -13.43 9.98
N ALA A 751 23.48 -13.89 8.86
CA ALA A 751 22.90 -15.02 8.13
C ALA A 751 22.91 -16.32 8.93
N ASP A 752 24.00 -16.61 9.65
CA ASP A 752 24.10 -17.83 10.48
C ASP A 752 23.13 -17.79 11.65
N TYR A 753 23.00 -16.64 12.32
CA TYR A 753 22.11 -16.47 13.46
C TYR A 753 20.63 -16.54 13.09
N PHE A 754 20.23 -15.91 11.96
CA PHE A 754 18.86 -15.78 11.53
C PHE A 754 18.44 -16.71 10.37
N LYS A 755 19.24 -17.70 10.01
CA LYS A 755 19.00 -18.60 8.86
C LYS A 755 17.64 -19.28 8.86
N ASP A 756 17.05 -19.50 10.04
CA ASP A 756 15.77 -20.19 10.20
C ASP A 756 14.57 -19.21 10.28
N ASP A 757 14.81 -17.90 10.17
CA ASP A 757 13.75 -16.89 10.15
C ASP A 757 13.64 -16.27 8.75
N PRO A 758 12.62 -16.67 7.94
CA PRO A 758 12.49 -16.21 6.56
C PRO A 758 12.35 -14.69 6.42
N LEU A 759 11.65 -14.04 7.37
CA LEU A 759 11.41 -12.59 7.32
C LEU A 759 12.67 -11.79 7.64
N VAL A 760 13.51 -12.30 8.51
CA VAL A 760 14.80 -11.67 8.82
C VAL A 760 15.77 -11.88 7.65
N MET A 761 15.76 -13.06 7.03
CA MET A 761 16.54 -13.30 5.81
C MET A 761 16.12 -12.40 4.65
N ASP A 762 14.84 -12.04 4.54
CA ASP A 762 14.36 -11.02 3.58
C ASP A 762 15.05 -9.67 3.80
N GLN A 763 15.22 -9.23 5.04
CA GLN A 763 15.93 -8.00 5.39
C GLN A 763 17.42 -8.08 5.01
N TRP A 764 18.06 -9.22 5.24
CA TRP A 764 19.44 -9.49 4.84
C TRP A 764 19.64 -9.43 3.32
N PHE A 765 18.71 -9.96 2.54
CA PHE A 765 18.71 -9.82 1.08
C PHE A 765 18.55 -8.36 0.66
N SER A 766 17.59 -7.65 1.23
CA SER A 766 17.26 -6.27 0.84
C SER A 766 18.38 -5.28 1.12
N VAL A 767 19.07 -5.40 2.25
CA VAL A 767 20.22 -4.55 2.59
C VAL A 767 21.33 -4.68 1.56
N GLN A 768 21.58 -5.89 1.07
CA GLN A 768 22.63 -6.14 0.07
C GLN A 768 22.18 -5.73 -1.33
N ALA A 769 20.92 -6.02 -1.69
CA ALA A 769 20.37 -5.66 -3.00
C ALA A 769 20.27 -4.14 -3.21
N GLY A 770 19.97 -3.39 -2.15
CA GLY A 770 19.85 -1.93 -2.17
C GLY A 770 21.18 -1.18 -2.12
N SER A 771 22.32 -1.85 -1.90
CA SER A 771 23.62 -1.19 -1.82
C SER A 771 24.07 -0.62 -3.16
N PRO A 772 24.33 0.71 -3.25
CA PRO A 772 24.75 1.36 -4.49
C PRO A 772 26.22 1.12 -4.86
N LEU A 773 26.97 0.39 -4.03
CA LEU A 773 28.38 0.06 -4.33
C LEU A 773 28.49 -0.71 -5.66
N PRO A 774 29.61 -0.56 -6.39
CA PRO A 774 29.84 -1.28 -7.64
C PRO A 774 29.62 -2.79 -7.53
N GLY A 775 29.17 -3.43 -8.62
CA GLY A 775 28.91 -4.87 -8.66
C GLY A 775 27.56 -5.29 -8.08
N GLY A 776 26.58 -4.38 -7.99
CA GLY A 776 25.25 -4.64 -7.43
C GLY A 776 24.50 -5.76 -8.11
N LEU A 777 24.49 -5.80 -9.45
CA LEU A 777 23.82 -6.85 -10.22
C LEU A 777 24.45 -8.23 -9.95
N GLU A 778 25.76 -8.32 -9.97
CA GLU A 778 26.51 -9.54 -9.73
C GLU A 778 26.27 -10.09 -8.32
N ARG A 779 26.17 -9.20 -7.32
CA ARG A 779 25.77 -9.59 -5.94
C ARG A 779 24.37 -10.17 -5.88
N VAL A 780 23.42 -9.54 -6.53
CA VAL A 780 22.02 -10.02 -6.58
C VAL A 780 21.93 -11.38 -7.26
N GLN A 781 22.62 -11.58 -8.39
CA GLN A 781 22.67 -12.86 -9.10
C GLN A 781 23.29 -13.96 -8.23
N ALA A 782 24.33 -13.65 -7.47
CA ALA A 782 24.93 -14.60 -6.52
C ALA A 782 23.96 -14.94 -5.37
N LEU A 783 23.25 -13.94 -4.82
CA LEU A 783 22.27 -14.13 -3.75
C LEU A 783 21.06 -14.95 -4.20
N MET A 784 20.70 -14.94 -5.47
CA MET A 784 19.63 -15.81 -6.02
C MET A 784 19.97 -17.29 -5.91
N GLN A 785 21.26 -17.65 -5.76
CA GLN A 785 21.71 -19.02 -5.54
C GLN A 785 21.74 -19.43 -4.06
N HIS A 786 21.44 -18.49 -3.15
CA HIS A 786 21.40 -18.78 -1.73
C HIS A 786 20.25 -19.73 -1.38
N PRO A 787 20.45 -20.74 -0.49
CA PRO A 787 19.41 -21.72 -0.15
C PRO A 787 18.10 -21.12 0.39
N ALA A 788 18.17 -19.94 1.02
CA ALA A 788 17.00 -19.24 1.54
C ALA A 788 16.19 -18.51 0.47
N PHE A 789 16.69 -18.39 -0.77
CA PHE A 789 16.00 -17.70 -1.86
C PHE A 789 15.17 -18.65 -2.73
N THR A 790 13.97 -18.25 -3.10
CA THR A 790 13.16 -18.92 -4.11
C THR A 790 12.24 -17.93 -4.85
N LEU A 791 12.07 -18.13 -6.16
CA LEU A 791 11.14 -17.36 -6.97
C LEU A 791 9.66 -17.69 -6.69
N LYS A 792 9.38 -18.77 -5.97
CA LYS A 792 8.00 -19.17 -5.62
C LYS A 792 7.41 -18.40 -4.45
N ASN A 793 8.26 -17.73 -3.66
CA ASN A 793 7.80 -16.93 -2.53
C ASN A 793 7.82 -15.44 -2.88
N PRO A 794 6.66 -14.75 -2.85
CA PRO A 794 6.56 -13.33 -3.19
C PRO A 794 7.44 -12.41 -2.34
N ASN A 795 7.59 -12.70 -1.05
CA ASN A 795 8.42 -11.91 -0.15
C ASN A 795 9.89 -11.95 -0.55
N LYS A 796 10.40 -13.13 -0.94
CA LYS A 796 11.79 -13.30 -1.43
C LYS A 796 12.02 -12.52 -2.72
N VAL A 797 11.09 -12.61 -3.67
CA VAL A 797 11.15 -11.87 -4.95
C VAL A 797 11.21 -10.36 -4.69
N ARG A 798 10.33 -9.85 -3.83
CA ARG A 798 10.32 -8.42 -3.45
C ARG A 798 11.60 -8.00 -2.72
N ALA A 799 12.08 -8.83 -1.80
CA ALA A 799 13.24 -8.51 -0.96
C ALA A 799 14.55 -8.45 -1.73
N LEU A 800 14.73 -9.26 -2.76
CA LEU A 800 15.96 -9.33 -3.53
C LEU A 800 15.84 -8.60 -4.88
N ILE A 801 14.98 -9.08 -5.77
CA ILE A 801 14.85 -8.56 -7.13
C ILE A 801 14.13 -7.19 -7.11
N GLY A 802 13.03 -7.10 -6.38
CA GLY A 802 12.28 -5.86 -6.22
C GLY A 802 13.11 -4.75 -5.60
N ALA A 803 13.83 -5.04 -4.52
CA ALA A 803 14.71 -4.09 -3.85
C ALA A 803 15.84 -3.60 -4.80
N PHE A 804 16.47 -4.49 -5.55
CA PHE A 804 17.47 -4.12 -6.55
C PHE A 804 16.92 -3.16 -7.61
N ALA A 805 15.79 -3.49 -8.21
CA ALA A 805 15.23 -2.71 -9.32
C ALA A 805 14.63 -1.35 -8.90
N ASN A 806 14.14 -1.23 -7.65
CA ASN A 806 13.47 -0.03 -7.17
C ASN A 806 14.33 0.86 -6.25
N GLN A 807 15.33 0.31 -5.57
CA GLN A 807 16.14 1.03 -4.57
C GLN A 807 17.58 1.27 -5.01
N ASN A 808 18.14 0.40 -5.84
CA ASN A 808 19.54 0.47 -6.31
C ASN A 808 19.58 1.02 -7.74
N LEU A 809 19.17 2.29 -7.91
CA LEU A 809 18.96 2.88 -9.23
C LEU A 809 20.25 2.95 -10.05
N VAL A 810 21.38 3.28 -9.45
CA VAL A 810 22.66 3.41 -10.14
C VAL A 810 23.13 2.08 -10.75
N ASN A 811 22.94 0.95 -10.06
CA ASN A 811 23.30 -0.37 -10.59
C ASN A 811 22.22 -0.95 -11.51
N PHE A 812 20.94 -0.72 -11.21
CA PHE A 812 19.84 -1.17 -12.08
C PHE A 812 19.87 -0.47 -13.45
N HIS A 813 20.14 0.84 -13.48
CA HIS A 813 20.20 1.65 -14.70
C HIS A 813 21.61 1.74 -15.31
N ARG A 814 22.43 0.69 -15.16
CA ARG A 814 23.74 0.63 -15.80
C ARG A 814 23.63 0.92 -17.29
N PRO A 815 24.60 1.68 -17.88
CA PRO A 815 24.55 2.08 -19.30
C PRO A 815 24.52 0.90 -20.29
N ASP A 816 25.02 -0.28 -19.90
CA ASP A 816 25.04 -1.50 -20.71
C ASP A 816 23.67 -2.22 -20.80
N GLY A 817 22.67 -1.77 -20.03
CA GLY A 817 21.33 -2.36 -19.99
C GLY A 817 21.24 -3.72 -19.30
N ALA A 818 22.31 -4.14 -18.61
CA ALA A 818 22.34 -5.47 -17.98
C ALA A 818 21.28 -5.62 -16.87
N GLY A 819 21.01 -4.54 -16.10
CA GLY A 819 19.95 -4.52 -15.08
C GLY A 819 18.56 -4.73 -15.69
N TYR A 820 18.28 -4.11 -16.82
CA TYR A 820 17.00 -4.24 -17.53
C TYR A 820 16.79 -5.66 -18.07
N ARG A 821 17.84 -6.24 -18.66
CA ARG A 821 17.82 -7.62 -19.16
C ARG A 821 17.58 -8.61 -18.03
N PHE A 822 18.28 -8.44 -16.92
CA PHE A 822 18.10 -9.26 -15.72
C PHE A 822 16.65 -9.23 -15.23
N LEU A 823 16.04 -8.03 -15.08
CA LEU A 823 14.65 -7.91 -14.63
C LEU A 823 13.68 -8.58 -15.61
N ALA A 824 13.86 -8.34 -16.90
CA ALA A 824 13.03 -8.95 -17.94
C ALA A 824 13.12 -10.49 -17.93
N ASP A 825 14.30 -11.06 -17.69
CA ASP A 825 14.48 -12.52 -17.56
C ASP A 825 13.65 -13.07 -16.37
N GLN A 826 13.64 -12.38 -15.24
CA GLN A 826 12.86 -12.78 -14.07
C GLN A 826 11.35 -12.66 -14.33
N VAL A 827 10.91 -11.61 -14.99
CA VAL A 827 9.49 -11.43 -15.39
C VAL A 827 9.03 -12.56 -16.31
N ILE A 828 9.84 -12.95 -17.28
CA ILE A 828 9.51 -14.06 -18.21
C ILE A 828 9.34 -15.37 -17.45
N VAL A 829 10.22 -15.68 -16.50
CA VAL A 829 10.10 -16.88 -15.67
C VAL A 829 8.86 -16.81 -14.77
N LEU A 830 8.64 -15.69 -14.11
CA LEU A 830 7.52 -15.49 -13.20
C LEU A 830 6.17 -15.45 -13.90
N ASN A 831 6.10 -15.08 -15.17
CA ASN A 831 4.85 -15.07 -15.93
C ASN A 831 4.13 -16.43 -15.89
N ALA A 832 4.87 -17.52 -15.91
CA ALA A 832 4.30 -18.88 -15.81
C ALA A 832 4.06 -19.33 -14.36
N LEU A 833 4.84 -18.84 -13.39
CA LEU A 833 4.76 -19.27 -12.00
C LEU A 833 3.72 -18.48 -11.22
N ASN A 834 3.78 -17.15 -11.30
CA ASN A 834 2.94 -16.22 -10.55
C ASN A 834 2.75 -14.93 -11.36
N PRO A 835 1.69 -14.86 -12.18
CA PRO A 835 1.42 -13.72 -13.05
C PRO A 835 1.30 -12.38 -12.33
N GLN A 836 0.68 -12.34 -11.15
CA GLN A 836 0.52 -11.11 -10.36
C GLN A 836 1.87 -10.54 -9.93
N ILE A 837 2.77 -11.39 -9.45
CA ILE A 837 4.12 -10.95 -9.04
C ILE A 837 4.94 -10.54 -10.25
N ALA A 838 4.81 -11.26 -11.38
CA ALA A 838 5.48 -10.91 -12.63
C ALA A 838 5.10 -9.51 -13.11
N SER A 839 3.81 -9.17 -13.16
CA SER A 839 3.33 -7.87 -13.61
C SER A 839 3.75 -6.72 -12.67
N ARG A 840 3.78 -6.96 -11.38
CA ARG A 840 4.24 -5.96 -10.38
C ARG A 840 5.75 -5.73 -10.44
N LEU A 841 6.51 -6.78 -10.66
CA LEU A 841 7.97 -6.68 -10.81
C LEU A 841 8.38 -5.89 -12.06
N LEU A 842 7.50 -5.80 -13.04
CA LEU A 842 7.69 -5.12 -14.32
C LEU A 842 7.69 -3.59 -14.22
N VAL A 843 7.14 -3.00 -13.15
CA VAL A 843 6.92 -1.56 -12.99
C VAL A 843 8.15 -0.70 -13.30
N PRO A 844 9.38 -1.01 -12.86
CA PRO A 844 10.56 -0.21 -13.19
C PRO A 844 10.79 -0.03 -14.70
N LEU A 845 10.51 -1.05 -15.52
CA LEU A 845 10.65 -0.97 -16.98
C LEU A 845 9.56 -0.10 -17.64
N THR A 846 8.39 0.04 -17.01
CA THR A 846 7.29 0.87 -17.54
C THR A 846 7.62 2.35 -17.55
N ARG A 847 8.61 2.78 -16.76
CA ARG A 847 9.04 4.18 -16.62
C ARG A 847 10.10 4.59 -17.64
N TRP A 848 10.31 3.83 -18.71
CA TRP A 848 11.39 4.01 -19.68
C TRP A 848 11.45 5.40 -20.31
N ARG A 849 10.29 6.06 -20.53
CA ARG A 849 10.23 7.41 -21.10
C ARG A 849 10.86 8.50 -20.22
N LYS A 850 11.14 8.18 -18.96
CA LYS A 850 11.73 9.11 -17.97
C LYS A 850 13.23 9.34 -18.13
N TYR A 851 13.91 8.45 -18.85
CA TYR A 851 15.37 8.39 -18.95
C TYR A 851 15.88 8.93 -20.30
N ASP A 852 17.21 9.01 -20.45
CA ASP A 852 17.87 9.40 -21.69
C ASP A 852 17.58 8.42 -22.85
N GLU A 853 17.80 8.87 -24.09
CA GLU A 853 17.47 8.09 -25.29
C GLU A 853 18.15 6.71 -25.35
N ALA A 854 19.38 6.58 -24.84
CA ALA A 854 20.09 5.29 -24.84
C ALA A 854 19.43 4.31 -23.88
N ARG A 855 19.11 4.74 -22.65
CA ARG A 855 18.39 3.95 -21.67
C ARG A 855 16.97 3.64 -22.12
N GLN A 856 16.27 4.61 -22.72
CA GLN A 856 14.94 4.37 -23.32
C GLN A 856 14.98 3.23 -24.34
N ALA A 857 15.93 3.23 -25.25
CA ALA A 857 16.03 2.20 -26.28
C ALA A 857 16.28 0.81 -25.67
N LEU A 858 17.13 0.71 -24.65
CA LEU A 858 17.44 -0.56 -23.96
C LEU A 858 16.23 -1.07 -23.17
N MET A 859 15.56 -0.21 -22.40
CA MET A 859 14.38 -0.59 -21.60
C MET A 859 13.21 -1.00 -22.50
N ARG A 860 12.94 -0.23 -23.54
CA ARG A 860 11.92 -0.54 -24.55
C ARG A 860 12.20 -1.88 -25.24
N GLY A 861 13.46 -2.13 -25.62
CA GLY A 861 13.88 -3.39 -26.22
C GLY A 861 13.59 -4.61 -25.32
N GLU A 862 13.74 -4.47 -24.01
CA GLU A 862 13.40 -5.54 -23.06
C GLU A 862 11.87 -5.73 -22.92
N LEU A 863 11.08 -4.67 -22.94
CA LEU A 863 9.62 -4.78 -22.99
C LEU A 863 9.14 -5.49 -24.27
N GLU A 864 9.73 -5.15 -25.42
CA GLU A 864 9.45 -5.81 -26.71
C GLU A 864 9.86 -7.29 -26.67
N ARG A 865 10.99 -7.63 -26.01
CA ARG A 865 11.44 -9.01 -25.81
C ARG A 865 10.47 -9.80 -24.93
N ILE A 866 9.96 -9.20 -23.86
CA ILE A 866 8.94 -9.85 -23.02
C ILE A 866 7.69 -10.14 -23.85
N LEU A 867 7.21 -9.14 -24.61
CA LEU A 867 6.03 -9.31 -25.47
C LEU A 867 6.19 -10.43 -26.48
N ALA A 868 7.39 -10.66 -26.98
CA ALA A 868 7.73 -11.69 -27.96
C ALA A 868 8.11 -13.05 -27.34
N SER A 869 8.16 -13.17 -25.99
CA SER A 869 8.75 -14.35 -25.32
C SER A 869 7.86 -15.60 -25.30
N GLY A 870 6.64 -15.52 -25.83
CA GLY A 870 5.69 -16.63 -25.88
C GLY A 870 4.30 -16.23 -25.41
N GLU A 871 3.57 -17.19 -24.83
CA GLU A 871 2.24 -16.93 -24.28
C GLU A 871 2.34 -16.16 -22.96
N LEU A 872 1.82 -14.93 -22.94
CA LEU A 872 1.78 -14.09 -21.75
C LEU A 872 0.45 -14.26 -21.00
N SER A 873 0.51 -14.18 -19.68
CA SER A 873 -0.66 -13.96 -18.85
C SER A 873 -1.34 -12.63 -19.20
N SER A 874 -2.63 -12.51 -18.90
CA SER A 874 -3.34 -11.21 -19.05
C SER A 874 -2.70 -10.12 -18.20
N ASP A 875 -2.19 -10.45 -17.01
CA ASP A 875 -1.47 -9.56 -16.11
C ASP A 875 -0.25 -8.91 -16.78
N VAL A 876 0.67 -9.72 -17.27
CA VAL A 876 1.92 -9.24 -17.91
C VAL A 876 1.60 -8.58 -19.25
N TYR A 877 0.71 -9.17 -20.06
CA TYR A 877 0.31 -8.62 -21.36
C TYR A 877 -0.22 -7.19 -21.23
N GLU A 878 -1.13 -6.93 -20.29
CA GLU A 878 -1.70 -5.58 -20.10
C GLU A 878 -0.62 -4.55 -19.79
N VAL A 879 0.27 -4.85 -18.86
CA VAL A 879 1.31 -3.90 -18.44
C VAL A 879 2.30 -3.64 -19.58
N VAL A 880 2.76 -4.68 -20.26
CA VAL A 880 3.73 -4.54 -21.35
C VAL A 880 3.13 -3.81 -22.53
N SER A 881 1.93 -4.21 -22.99
CA SER A 881 1.29 -3.59 -24.16
C SER A 881 0.96 -2.12 -23.93
N LYS A 882 0.44 -1.75 -22.76
CA LYS A 882 0.19 -0.36 -22.39
C LYS A 882 1.48 0.46 -22.27
N SER A 883 2.56 -0.15 -21.80
CA SER A 883 3.86 0.53 -21.67
C SER A 883 4.50 0.83 -23.02
N LEU A 884 4.25 0.03 -24.04
CA LEU A 884 4.76 0.20 -25.42
C LEU A 884 3.86 1.08 -26.29
N ALA A 885 2.59 1.26 -25.91
CA ALA A 885 1.65 2.15 -26.62
C ALA A 885 1.99 3.66 -26.38
#